data_3e4125bc8077eefcf1c77b2acffb58d4
#
_entry.id   3e4125bc8077eefcf1c77b2acffb58d4
#
_cell.length_a   1.000
_cell.length_b   1.000
_cell.length_c   1.000
_cell.angle_alpha   90.00
_cell.angle_beta   90.00
_cell.angle_gamma   90.00
#
_symmetry.space_group_name_H-M   'P 1'
#
loop_
_entity.id
_entity.type
_entity.pdbx_description
1 polymer ?
#
loop_
_entity_poly.entity_id
_entity_poly.type
_entity_poly.pdbx_seq_one_letter_code
_entity_poly.pdbx_strand_id
1 'polypeptide(L)'
;MTPRSFRLCAGALGLALASLCPVAQAGDYHDASLPVDERVEDLLARMTVDEKIGQLTQRLIDVGMEKDMEKFFSVIRTGSVGAYILMLEDAQYRNAMQKTAIEETRLGIPLLFGADVIHGHRTVFPLPLGLACTWDPDLVEQAQTIAAREARSMGLNWTFAPMCDLARDSRWGRVAETFGEDPYLNSLYVAASVRGFQGTNPADPGRVVACLKHFAGYSASVGGRDYNHTEIPPFIFRNFHLPPFHAGVNAGALTVMSSFNANDGIPAAADHWLLTDLLRGEWGFKGFVVSDWEGVQEVVDWGYAPDDVGAAIASLTAGNDMEMMSKTFTLLGPKIADGTLPISVVDEAVRRVLRVKFLSGIFEQPYTDPEAYAKTILAPESVALARAAVARSVVLLKNEPFLNTPPTGTPSPTPGTVPQNPSASTPAPTATPKPTPKQRAILPIASDVKRIALIGPFGDEKREMIGCWISQGKAKDVVTLATALKSRVGADGDVKIVQGCDINGSQPRTKTLTDGTVVLDKSVAPPMGVFDLPAAVRAAGESDLVIMALGEPWSWTGENASRARITLTGRQQELFDTIAAVGKPVVVVLFSGRPLALPSIFAKASAVIAAWQPGIQAGPGLVDILFGDVNPSGRLTITWPADTGQLPIYYNRYNTGRPDKGFIDYRDMSREPMFPFGYGLTYTSFSYGKAEVIPAANGKPAQIRTTITNTGDREGTEVAQLYVRQFFCPEGARPYQELRGFQRIKLRPGEKKEVTFDVTDEVLGYVGRDGKWRVDAGKFSLWIAPQANSGDPVSFTRP
;
A
#
# COMPACT_ATOMS: atom_id res chain seq x y z
N MET A 1 72.46 54.85 -25.45
CA MET A 1 73.57 54.44 -26.34
C MET A 1 73.18 53.22 -27.06
N THR A 2 73.09 53.34 -28.34
CA THR A 2 72.91 52.43 -29.48
C THR A 2 73.84 51.22 -29.41
N PRO A 3 73.76 50.22 -30.38
CA PRO A 3 72.69 49.92 -31.42
C PRO A 3 72.45 48.39 -31.67
N ARG A 4 71.43 48.17 -32.48
CA ARG A 4 71.28 47.29 -33.66
C ARG A 4 71.86 45.88 -33.69
N SER A 5 71.07 44.95 -34.06
CA SER A 5 71.23 44.20 -35.35
C SER A 5 69.97 43.39 -35.73
N PHE A 6 69.57 43.56 -36.95
CA PHE A 6 68.60 42.78 -37.78
C PHE A 6 69.19 41.41 -38.07
N ARG A 7 68.30 40.40 -38.10
CA ARG A 7 68.41 39.33 -39.10
C ARG A 7 67.01 38.80 -39.46
N LEU A 8 66.65 38.92 -40.73
CA LEU A 8 65.62 38.15 -41.43
C LEU A 8 65.97 36.63 -41.43
N CYS A 9 64.98 35.73 -41.32
CA CYS A 9 64.89 34.63 -42.29
C CYS A 9 63.56 33.87 -42.10
N ALA A 10 62.94 33.70 -43.24
CA ALA A 10 62.25 32.56 -43.80
C ALA A 10 60.93 32.07 -43.17
N GLY A 11 59.93 32.16 -43.96
CA GLY A 11 58.58 31.59 -43.76
C GLY A 11 58.58 30.06 -43.70
N ALA A 12 57.74 29.54 -42.84
CA ALA A 12 57.27 28.17 -42.94
C ALA A 12 55.71 28.20 -42.96
N LEU A 13 55.17 27.80 -44.11
CA LEU A 13 53.78 27.47 -44.30
C LEU A 13 53.43 26.33 -43.36
N GLY A 14 52.71 26.61 -42.27
CA GLY A 14 52.09 25.61 -41.40
C GLY A 14 50.77 25.19 -42.03
N LEU A 15 50.69 23.99 -42.62
CA LEU A 15 49.42 23.31 -42.90
C LEU A 15 48.69 23.07 -41.57
N ALA A 16 47.59 23.75 -41.37
CA ALA A 16 46.63 23.37 -40.34
C ALA A 16 45.97 22.06 -40.75
N LEU A 17 46.44 20.93 -40.17
CA LEU A 17 45.65 19.72 -40.14
C LEU A 17 44.45 20.02 -39.25
N ALA A 18 43.30 20.28 -39.87
CA ALA A 18 42.01 20.15 -39.19
C ALA A 18 41.88 18.68 -38.79
N SER A 19 42.00 18.39 -37.49
CA SER A 19 41.63 17.12 -36.94
C SER A 19 40.13 16.96 -37.21
N LEU A 20 39.78 16.23 -38.25
CA LEU A 20 38.47 15.64 -38.42
C LEU A 20 38.33 14.68 -37.24
N CYS A 21 37.65 15.13 -36.15
CA CYS A 21 37.02 14.20 -35.24
C CYS A 21 36.15 13.27 -36.09
N PRO A 22 36.30 11.96 -36.02
CA PRO A 22 35.36 11.09 -36.68
C PRO A 22 34.00 11.43 -36.12
N VAL A 23 33.10 11.89 -36.97
CA VAL A 23 31.65 11.89 -36.65
C VAL A 23 31.40 10.43 -36.36
N ALA A 24 31.17 10.10 -35.07
CA ALA A 24 30.74 8.78 -34.68
C ALA A 24 29.55 8.46 -35.58
N GLN A 25 29.65 7.38 -36.35
CA GLN A 25 28.54 6.91 -37.16
C GLN A 25 27.39 6.68 -36.21
N ALA A 26 26.29 7.46 -36.36
CA ALA A 26 25.12 7.35 -35.49
C ALA A 26 24.73 5.87 -35.43
N GLY A 27 24.65 5.30 -34.23
CA GLY A 27 24.21 3.93 -34.04
C GLY A 27 22.79 3.74 -34.60
N ASP A 28 22.39 2.53 -34.89
CA ASP A 28 21.00 2.25 -35.23
C ASP A 28 20.26 1.88 -33.95
N TYR A 29 19.31 2.69 -33.48
CA TYR A 29 18.54 2.42 -32.28
C TYR A 29 17.76 1.08 -32.34
N HIS A 30 17.62 0.48 -33.52
CA HIS A 30 17.08 -0.87 -33.68
C HIS A 30 18.07 -1.98 -33.33
N ASP A 31 19.37 -1.67 -33.27
CA ASP A 31 20.37 -2.67 -32.91
C ASP A 31 20.34 -2.95 -31.41
N ALA A 32 19.74 -4.07 -31.03
CA ALA A 32 19.61 -4.51 -29.63
C ALA A 32 20.96 -4.85 -28.97
N SER A 33 22.05 -4.93 -29.72
CA SER A 33 23.40 -5.18 -29.18
C SER A 33 24.05 -3.91 -28.62
N LEU A 34 23.57 -2.72 -29.01
CA LEU A 34 24.08 -1.44 -28.54
C LEU A 34 23.59 -1.16 -27.10
N PRO A 35 24.40 -0.44 -26.30
CA PRO A 35 23.97 0.06 -24.99
C PRO A 35 22.69 0.89 -25.10
N VAL A 36 21.79 0.74 -24.12
CA VAL A 36 20.50 1.46 -24.10
C VAL A 36 20.68 2.96 -24.27
N ASP A 37 21.68 3.55 -23.62
CA ASP A 37 21.91 4.99 -23.68
C ASP A 37 22.32 5.45 -25.08
N GLU A 38 23.08 4.65 -25.83
CA GLU A 38 23.43 4.95 -27.24
C GLU A 38 22.19 4.88 -28.14
N ARG A 39 21.34 3.90 -27.95
CA ARG A 39 20.07 3.75 -28.68
C ARG A 39 19.12 4.93 -28.41
N VAL A 40 19.05 5.37 -27.15
CA VAL A 40 18.24 6.53 -26.73
C VAL A 40 18.72 7.80 -27.44
N GLU A 41 20.03 8.09 -27.44
CA GLU A 41 20.56 9.30 -28.07
C GLU A 41 20.38 9.29 -29.59
N ASP A 42 20.56 8.16 -30.25
CA ASP A 42 20.34 8.03 -31.69
C ASP A 42 18.87 8.27 -32.05
N LEU A 43 17.95 7.66 -31.31
CA LEU A 43 16.51 7.86 -31.55
C LEU A 43 16.10 9.30 -31.27
N LEU A 44 16.52 9.88 -30.14
CA LEU A 44 16.20 11.24 -29.73
C LEU A 44 16.66 12.28 -30.77
N ALA A 45 17.86 12.08 -31.37
CA ALA A 45 18.39 12.97 -32.39
C ALA A 45 17.57 12.97 -33.69
N ARG A 46 16.79 11.92 -33.93
CA ARG A 46 15.94 11.77 -35.13
C ARG A 46 14.54 12.35 -34.93
N MET A 47 14.12 12.66 -33.70
CA MET A 47 12.76 13.07 -33.36
C MET A 47 12.50 14.54 -33.67
N THR A 48 11.33 14.84 -34.26
CA THR A 48 10.76 16.18 -34.31
C THR A 48 10.24 16.62 -32.94
N VAL A 49 9.98 17.92 -32.78
CA VAL A 49 9.39 18.47 -31.55
C VAL A 49 8.03 17.82 -31.22
N ASP A 50 7.19 17.64 -32.22
CA ASP A 50 5.85 17.05 -32.04
C ASP A 50 5.95 15.57 -31.62
N GLU A 51 6.87 14.81 -32.19
CA GLU A 51 7.13 13.43 -31.77
C GLU A 51 7.70 13.36 -30.35
N LYS A 52 8.54 14.31 -29.95
CA LYS A 52 9.04 14.42 -28.57
C LYS A 52 7.90 14.68 -27.59
N ILE A 53 7.05 15.66 -27.85
CA ILE A 53 5.85 15.97 -27.05
C ILE A 53 4.93 14.75 -26.99
N GLY A 54 4.75 14.04 -28.10
CA GLY A 54 3.95 12.82 -28.16
C GLY A 54 4.43 11.75 -27.18
N GLN A 55 5.75 11.56 -27.03
CA GLN A 55 6.28 10.59 -26.07
C GLN A 55 6.02 10.97 -24.61
N LEU A 56 5.75 12.23 -24.31
CA LEU A 56 5.46 12.75 -22.99
C LEU A 56 3.94 12.80 -22.68
N THR A 57 3.11 12.25 -23.56
CA THR A 57 1.64 12.29 -23.44
C THR A 57 1.08 10.89 -23.25
N GLN A 58 0.27 10.70 -22.20
CA GLN A 58 -0.50 9.49 -21.94
C GLN A 58 -2.00 9.76 -22.12
N ARG A 59 -2.72 8.80 -22.73
CA ARG A 59 -4.17 8.88 -22.99
C ARG A 59 -4.89 7.67 -22.44
N LEU A 60 -6.22 7.72 -22.35
CA LEU A 60 -7.08 6.63 -21.92
C LEU A 60 -7.74 5.92 -23.09
N ILE A 61 -7.85 4.59 -22.99
CA ILE A 61 -8.86 3.81 -23.71
C ILE A 61 -9.65 3.00 -22.70
N ASP A 62 -10.94 3.27 -22.61
CA ASP A 62 -11.86 2.62 -21.68
C ASP A 62 -12.82 1.66 -22.42
N VAL A 63 -13.48 0.81 -21.64
CA VAL A 63 -14.51 -0.12 -22.10
C VAL A 63 -15.65 0.67 -22.78
N GLY A 64 -16.03 0.21 -23.96
CA GLY A 64 -17.05 0.87 -24.80
C GLY A 64 -16.48 1.82 -25.86
N MET A 65 -15.19 2.14 -25.81
CA MET A 65 -14.51 2.93 -26.83
C MET A 65 -14.07 2.11 -28.05
N GLU A 66 -14.23 0.77 -28.01
CA GLU A 66 -13.83 -0.15 -29.07
C GLU A 66 -14.50 0.15 -30.41
N LYS A 67 -15.65 0.80 -30.40
CA LYS A 67 -16.37 1.21 -31.61
C LYS A 67 -15.68 2.33 -32.40
N ASP A 68 -14.78 3.06 -31.74
CA ASP A 68 -14.08 4.23 -32.28
C ASP A 68 -12.57 3.97 -32.48
N MET A 69 -12.14 2.71 -32.62
CA MET A 69 -10.72 2.33 -32.67
C MET A 69 -9.93 3.08 -33.73
N GLU A 70 -10.52 3.38 -34.91
CA GLU A 70 -9.86 4.16 -35.95
C GLU A 70 -9.47 5.57 -35.48
N LYS A 71 -10.24 6.17 -34.58
CA LYS A 71 -9.86 7.45 -33.96
C LYS A 71 -8.56 7.33 -33.15
N PHE A 72 -8.39 6.23 -32.41
CA PHE A 72 -7.15 5.99 -31.68
C PHE A 72 -5.97 5.69 -32.61
N PHE A 73 -6.19 4.87 -33.64
CA PHE A 73 -5.16 4.60 -34.65
C PHE A 73 -4.73 5.89 -35.37
N SER A 74 -5.65 6.79 -35.70
CA SER A 74 -5.32 8.05 -36.31
C SER A 74 -4.40 8.92 -35.43
N VAL A 75 -4.63 8.94 -34.11
CA VAL A 75 -3.77 9.64 -33.14
C VAL A 75 -2.40 8.96 -33.04
N ILE A 76 -2.33 7.64 -33.03
CA ILE A 76 -1.06 6.91 -32.98
C ILE A 76 -0.21 7.21 -34.24
N ARG A 77 -0.82 7.22 -35.44
CA ARG A 77 -0.13 7.52 -36.71
C ARG A 77 0.54 8.88 -36.72
N THR A 78 0.04 9.85 -35.97
CA THR A 78 0.67 11.17 -35.88
C THR A 78 1.91 11.19 -34.98
N GLY A 79 2.19 10.12 -34.24
CA GLY A 79 3.27 10.08 -33.24
C GLY A 79 3.01 10.94 -31.99
N SER A 80 1.76 11.44 -31.81
CA SER A 80 1.40 12.38 -30.74
C SER A 80 0.98 11.71 -29.41
N VAL A 81 1.35 10.44 -29.20
CA VAL A 81 1.06 9.69 -27.98
C VAL A 81 2.16 8.65 -27.71
N GLY A 82 2.64 8.60 -26.48
CA GLY A 82 3.68 7.67 -26.06
C GLY A 82 3.19 6.51 -25.18
N ALA A 83 2.04 6.68 -24.54
CA ALA A 83 1.47 5.70 -23.62
C ALA A 83 -0.06 5.74 -23.59
N TYR A 84 -0.65 4.62 -23.17
CA TYR A 84 -2.08 4.51 -22.88
C TYR A 84 -2.35 3.89 -21.53
N ILE A 85 -3.36 4.42 -20.82
CA ILE A 85 -4.07 3.68 -19.78
C ILE A 85 -5.10 2.80 -20.49
N LEU A 86 -5.08 1.49 -20.24
CA LEU A 86 -5.88 0.57 -21.01
C LEU A 86 -6.73 -0.33 -20.12
N MET A 87 -8.03 -0.11 -20.15
CA MET A 87 -9.02 -0.85 -19.37
C MET A 87 -9.63 -2.05 -20.14
N LEU A 88 -9.32 -2.16 -21.42
CA LEU A 88 -9.83 -3.25 -22.28
C LEU A 88 -9.17 -4.59 -21.95
N GLU A 89 -10.00 -5.66 -21.82
CA GLU A 89 -9.53 -7.02 -21.59
C GLU A 89 -9.29 -7.76 -22.93
N ASP A 90 -8.48 -7.16 -23.83
CA ASP A 90 -8.20 -7.75 -25.14
C ASP A 90 -6.78 -7.46 -25.64
N ALA A 91 -5.96 -8.53 -25.73
CA ALA A 91 -4.61 -8.45 -26.25
C ALA A 91 -4.56 -8.14 -27.75
N GLN A 92 -5.60 -8.48 -28.52
CA GLN A 92 -5.62 -8.22 -29.97
C GLN A 92 -5.66 -6.72 -30.26
N TYR A 93 -6.45 -5.95 -29.50
CA TYR A 93 -6.49 -4.48 -29.63
C TYR A 93 -5.14 -3.86 -29.30
N ARG A 94 -4.47 -4.33 -28.24
CA ARG A 94 -3.13 -3.85 -27.89
C ARG A 94 -2.11 -4.14 -28.97
N ASN A 95 -2.14 -5.34 -29.52
CA ASN A 95 -1.29 -5.73 -30.65
C ASN A 95 -1.56 -4.86 -31.89
N ALA A 96 -2.83 -4.57 -32.18
CA ALA A 96 -3.19 -3.69 -33.30
C ALA A 96 -2.67 -2.26 -33.10
N MET A 97 -2.77 -1.71 -31.87
CA MET A 97 -2.22 -0.40 -31.53
C MET A 97 -0.69 -0.38 -31.63
N GLN A 98 -0.03 -1.44 -31.11
CA GLN A 98 1.43 -1.56 -31.25
C GLN A 98 1.85 -1.66 -32.71
N LYS A 99 1.12 -2.43 -33.51
CA LYS A 99 1.37 -2.54 -34.93
C LYS A 99 1.28 -1.18 -35.63
N THR A 100 0.23 -0.41 -35.35
CA THR A 100 0.08 0.94 -35.89
C THR A 100 1.24 1.84 -35.45
N ALA A 101 1.66 1.77 -34.17
CA ALA A 101 2.78 2.58 -33.67
C ALA A 101 4.11 2.23 -34.33
N ILE A 102 4.35 0.95 -34.58
CA ILE A 102 5.63 0.46 -35.13
C ILE A 102 5.69 0.54 -36.65
N GLU A 103 4.61 0.15 -37.34
CA GLU A 103 4.63 -0.01 -38.79
C GLU A 103 4.08 1.22 -39.55
N GLU A 104 3.26 2.06 -38.90
CA GLU A 104 2.56 3.17 -39.58
C GLU A 104 3.05 4.56 -39.10
N THR A 105 4.08 4.63 -38.20
CA THR A 105 4.73 5.86 -37.81
C THR A 105 6.16 5.94 -38.34
N ARG A 106 6.70 7.17 -38.46
CA ARG A 106 8.03 7.39 -39.03
C ARG A 106 9.19 6.73 -38.25
N LEU A 107 9.08 6.65 -36.93
CA LEU A 107 10.13 6.16 -36.04
C LEU A 107 9.82 4.80 -35.40
N GLY A 108 8.64 4.25 -35.61
CA GLY A 108 8.29 2.92 -35.09
C GLY A 108 8.43 2.76 -33.57
N ILE A 109 8.17 3.82 -32.80
CA ILE A 109 8.35 3.80 -31.34
C ILE A 109 7.18 3.07 -30.68
N PRO A 110 7.39 1.94 -29.97
CA PRO A 110 6.31 1.18 -29.33
C PRO A 110 5.67 1.96 -28.17
N LEU A 111 4.41 1.62 -27.87
CA LEU A 111 3.61 2.23 -26.82
C LEU A 111 3.80 1.56 -25.47
N LEU A 112 3.76 2.35 -24.40
CA LEU A 112 3.54 1.83 -23.06
C LEU A 112 2.04 1.65 -22.81
N PHE A 113 1.65 0.50 -22.25
CA PHE A 113 0.30 0.20 -21.81
C PHE A 113 0.27 -0.01 -20.31
N GLY A 114 -0.33 0.95 -19.60
CA GLY A 114 -0.40 1.00 -18.15
C GLY A 114 -1.80 0.66 -17.62
N ALA A 115 -1.83 0.12 -16.39
CA ALA A 115 -3.06 -0.04 -15.61
C ALA A 115 -2.72 -0.16 -14.12
N ASP A 116 -3.73 0.03 -13.25
CA ASP A 116 -3.62 -0.18 -11.81
C ASP A 116 -3.73 -1.67 -11.46
N VAL A 117 -2.57 -2.33 -11.36
CA VAL A 117 -2.46 -3.74 -10.94
C VAL A 117 -1.93 -3.76 -9.51
N ILE A 118 -2.75 -3.35 -8.54
CA ILE A 118 -2.29 -3.04 -7.18
C ILE A 118 -2.16 -4.29 -6.30
N HIS A 119 -3.19 -5.14 -6.27
CA HIS A 119 -3.20 -6.36 -5.45
C HIS A 119 -3.66 -7.60 -6.23
N GLY A 120 -3.22 -7.69 -7.46
CA GLY A 120 -3.55 -8.76 -8.40
C GLY A 120 -4.13 -8.23 -9.70
N HIS A 121 -4.10 -9.04 -10.75
CA HIS A 121 -4.69 -8.70 -12.04
C HIS A 121 -6.04 -9.39 -12.22
N ARG A 122 -6.07 -10.69 -12.47
CA ARG A 122 -7.28 -11.52 -12.47
C ARG A 122 -7.41 -12.31 -11.18
N THR A 123 -6.29 -12.87 -10.71
CA THR A 123 -6.18 -13.45 -9.37
C THR A 123 -6.04 -12.30 -8.37
N VAL A 124 -7.16 -11.90 -7.77
CA VAL A 124 -7.17 -10.79 -6.79
C VAL A 124 -6.84 -11.34 -5.41
N PHE A 125 -5.75 -10.81 -4.84
CA PHE A 125 -5.27 -11.06 -3.49
C PHE A 125 -5.96 -10.14 -2.47
N PRO A 126 -5.74 -10.32 -1.15
CA PRO A 126 -6.14 -9.30 -0.17
C PRO A 126 -5.61 -7.92 -0.54
N LEU A 127 -6.33 -6.86 -0.13
CA LEU A 127 -5.84 -5.49 -0.25
C LEU A 127 -4.42 -5.35 0.32
N PRO A 128 -3.60 -4.38 -0.14
CA PRO A 128 -2.25 -4.16 0.36
C PRO A 128 -2.16 -4.06 1.88
N LEU A 129 -3.10 -3.36 2.55
CA LEU A 129 -3.17 -3.30 4.01
C LEU A 129 -3.34 -4.70 4.63
N GLY A 130 -4.17 -5.56 4.05
CA GLY A 130 -4.33 -6.95 4.46
C GLY A 130 -3.06 -7.78 4.20
N LEU A 131 -2.49 -7.66 3.00
CA LEU A 131 -1.22 -8.32 2.66
C LEU A 131 -0.10 -7.92 3.62
N ALA A 132 -0.04 -6.66 4.01
CA ALA A 132 0.95 -6.17 4.99
C ALA A 132 0.80 -6.86 6.35
N CYS A 133 -0.43 -7.15 6.80
CA CYS A 133 -0.67 -7.85 8.06
C CYS A 133 -0.11 -9.28 8.10
N THR A 134 0.35 -9.82 6.98
CA THR A 134 1.08 -11.10 6.96
C THR A 134 2.48 -11.01 7.55
N TRP A 135 3.07 -9.83 7.63
CA TRP A 135 4.47 -9.60 7.99
C TRP A 135 5.44 -10.47 7.18
N ASP A 136 5.14 -10.61 5.88
CA ASP A 136 5.85 -11.50 4.98
C ASP A 136 6.05 -10.83 3.61
N PRO A 137 7.14 -10.07 3.43
CA PRO A 137 7.47 -9.44 2.16
C PRO A 137 7.63 -10.43 1.00
N ASP A 138 8.10 -11.66 1.27
CA ASP A 138 8.30 -12.67 0.22
C ASP A 138 6.95 -13.14 -0.36
N LEU A 139 5.91 -13.21 0.47
CA LEU A 139 4.55 -13.51 0.00
C LEU A 139 4.03 -12.39 -0.90
N VAL A 140 4.31 -11.13 -0.56
CA VAL A 140 3.93 -9.98 -1.40
C VAL A 140 4.68 -10.01 -2.73
N GLU A 141 5.99 -10.29 -2.73
CA GLU A 141 6.78 -10.44 -3.96
C GLU A 141 6.19 -11.55 -4.87
N GLN A 142 5.79 -12.69 -4.31
CA GLN A 142 5.14 -13.77 -5.05
C GLN A 142 3.77 -13.35 -5.61
N ALA A 143 2.94 -12.65 -4.82
CA ALA A 143 1.64 -12.15 -5.26
C ALA A 143 1.79 -11.16 -6.43
N GLN A 144 2.75 -10.23 -6.34
CA GLN A 144 3.02 -9.26 -7.41
C GLN A 144 3.67 -9.91 -8.63
N THR A 145 4.45 -10.98 -8.46
CA THR A 145 4.97 -11.77 -9.59
C THR A 145 3.82 -12.43 -10.38
N ILE A 146 2.82 -12.97 -9.69
CA ILE A 146 1.62 -13.51 -10.33
C ILE A 146 0.85 -12.40 -11.04
N ALA A 147 0.64 -11.29 -10.37
CA ALA A 147 -0.06 -10.13 -10.92
C ALA A 147 0.62 -9.60 -12.20
N ALA A 148 1.96 -9.49 -12.19
CA ALA A 148 2.76 -9.10 -13.35
C ALA A 148 2.61 -10.08 -14.52
N ARG A 149 2.71 -11.40 -14.23
CA ARG A 149 2.58 -12.45 -15.24
C ARG A 149 1.21 -12.42 -15.91
N GLU A 150 0.13 -12.29 -15.13
CA GLU A 150 -1.22 -12.18 -15.66
C GLU A 150 -1.41 -10.89 -16.47
N ALA A 151 -0.94 -9.76 -15.98
CA ALA A 151 -1.03 -8.48 -16.65
C ALA A 151 -0.24 -8.47 -17.98
N ARG A 152 0.99 -8.99 -17.98
CA ARG A 152 1.83 -9.09 -19.18
C ARG A 152 1.22 -10.01 -20.23
N SER A 153 0.61 -11.12 -19.82
CA SER A 153 -0.07 -12.04 -20.74
C SER A 153 -1.27 -11.40 -21.45
N MET A 154 -1.83 -10.33 -20.90
CA MET A 154 -2.86 -9.51 -21.54
C MET A 154 -2.27 -8.37 -22.39
N GLY A 155 -0.94 -8.16 -22.37
CA GLY A 155 -0.23 -7.13 -23.11
C GLY A 155 0.00 -5.83 -22.35
N LEU A 156 -0.26 -5.76 -21.05
CA LEU A 156 0.21 -4.66 -20.21
C LEU A 156 1.73 -4.77 -20.04
N ASN A 157 2.42 -3.64 -20.05
CA ASN A 157 3.87 -3.58 -19.85
C ASN A 157 4.27 -2.60 -18.75
N TRP A 158 3.28 -1.94 -18.13
CA TRP A 158 3.44 -0.96 -17.07
C TRP A 158 2.31 -1.08 -16.04
N THR A 159 2.62 -0.96 -14.73
CA THR A 159 1.62 -0.89 -13.67
C THR A 159 1.82 0.35 -12.81
N PHE A 160 0.70 0.94 -12.32
CA PHE A 160 0.73 2.06 -11.38
C PHE A 160 0.72 1.54 -9.93
N ALA A 161 1.72 0.74 -9.62
CA ALA A 161 1.96 0.12 -8.31
C ALA A 161 3.46 -0.12 -8.10
N PRO A 162 3.93 -0.18 -6.85
CA PRO A 162 3.21 -0.16 -5.58
C PRO A 162 2.87 1.24 -5.08
N MET A 163 1.87 1.32 -4.18
CA MET A 163 1.64 2.50 -3.38
C MET A 163 2.63 2.57 -2.22
N CYS A 164 3.31 3.70 -2.08
CA CYS A 164 4.37 3.93 -1.09
C CYS A 164 3.91 4.82 0.09
N ASP A 165 2.69 5.35 0.02
CA ASP A 165 2.13 6.21 1.05
C ASP A 165 1.94 5.48 2.39
N LEU A 166 2.03 6.22 3.51
CA LEU A 166 1.83 5.68 4.85
C LEU A 166 0.40 5.89 5.35
N ALA A 167 -0.18 4.92 6.05
CA ALA A 167 -1.51 5.02 6.65
C ALA A 167 -1.48 5.81 7.96
N ARG A 168 -1.46 7.14 7.92
CA ARG A 168 -1.41 8.00 9.13
C ARG A 168 -2.77 8.35 9.68
N ASP A 169 -3.77 8.48 8.84
CA ASP A 169 -5.14 8.84 9.20
C ASP A 169 -6.13 7.86 8.58
N SER A 170 -6.78 7.03 9.40
CA SER A 170 -7.73 6.02 8.93
C SER A 170 -9.01 6.61 8.31
N ARG A 171 -9.23 7.92 8.39
CA ARG A 171 -10.30 8.60 7.64
C ARG A 171 -10.03 8.65 6.15
N TRP A 172 -8.76 8.64 5.74
CA TRP A 172 -8.37 8.63 4.34
C TRP A 172 -8.76 7.31 3.66
N GLY A 173 -9.47 7.39 2.53
CA GLY A 173 -9.98 6.21 1.82
C GLY A 173 -8.88 5.28 1.32
N ARG A 174 -7.77 5.86 0.88
CA ARG A 174 -6.64 5.15 0.28
C ARG A 174 -5.74 4.41 1.28
N VAL A 175 -6.05 4.46 2.57
CA VAL A 175 -5.42 3.58 3.59
C VAL A 175 -5.44 2.12 3.16
N ALA A 176 -6.50 1.69 2.50
CA ALA A 176 -6.66 0.33 1.96
C ALA A 176 -5.55 -0.09 0.99
N GLU A 177 -4.98 0.87 0.26
CA GLU A 177 -3.96 0.65 -0.77
C GLU A 177 -2.53 0.64 -0.18
N THR A 178 -2.34 1.06 1.08
CA THR A 178 -1.04 1.17 1.75
C THR A 178 -0.62 -0.13 2.41
N PHE A 179 0.67 -0.25 2.73
CA PHE A 179 1.19 -1.32 3.58
C PHE A 179 1.20 -0.96 5.08
N GLY A 180 0.43 0.05 5.48
CA GLY A 180 0.27 0.46 6.87
C GLY A 180 1.00 1.75 7.24
N GLU A 181 1.19 1.99 8.56
CA GLU A 181 1.65 3.27 9.09
C GLU A 181 3.17 3.37 9.31
N ASP A 182 3.89 2.25 9.22
CA ASP A 182 5.30 2.20 9.58
C ASP A 182 6.22 2.36 8.36
N PRO A 183 7.18 3.30 8.36
CA PRO A 183 8.06 3.54 7.22
C PRO A 183 9.04 2.40 6.93
N TYR A 184 9.53 1.69 7.96
CA TYR A 184 10.46 0.57 7.78
C TYR A 184 9.76 -0.63 7.14
N LEU A 185 8.61 -1.03 7.70
CA LEU A 185 7.83 -2.16 7.18
C LEU A 185 7.31 -1.87 5.78
N ASN A 186 6.81 -0.67 5.54
CA ASN A 186 6.35 -0.22 4.22
C ASN A 186 7.49 -0.26 3.19
N SER A 187 8.70 0.18 3.55
CA SER A 187 9.89 0.13 2.68
C SER A 187 10.21 -1.29 2.22
N LEU A 188 10.08 -2.28 3.11
CA LEU A 188 10.29 -3.69 2.74
C LEU A 188 9.25 -4.21 1.75
N TYR A 189 7.99 -3.84 1.94
CA TYR A 189 6.90 -4.25 1.05
C TYR A 189 6.96 -3.57 -0.32
N VAL A 190 7.32 -2.28 -0.35
CA VAL A 190 7.54 -1.55 -1.60
C VAL A 190 8.67 -2.19 -2.40
N ALA A 191 9.81 -2.47 -1.78
CA ALA A 191 10.93 -3.13 -2.44
C ALA A 191 10.55 -4.54 -2.95
N ALA A 192 9.83 -5.33 -2.15
CA ALA A 192 9.31 -6.63 -2.56
C ALA A 192 8.34 -6.54 -3.74
N SER A 193 7.47 -5.53 -3.74
CA SER A 193 6.53 -5.30 -4.85
C SER A 193 7.26 -4.94 -6.14
N VAL A 194 8.25 -4.06 -6.09
CA VAL A 194 9.07 -3.70 -7.27
C VAL A 194 9.75 -4.96 -7.84
N ARG A 195 10.36 -5.79 -6.99
CA ARG A 195 10.98 -7.05 -7.44
C ARG A 195 9.94 -8.02 -8.01
N GLY A 196 8.76 -8.08 -7.41
CA GLY A 196 7.66 -8.90 -7.90
C GLY A 196 7.19 -8.48 -9.30
N PHE A 197 6.99 -7.20 -9.54
CA PHE A 197 6.56 -6.69 -10.84
C PHE A 197 7.67 -6.75 -11.90
N GLN A 198 8.87 -6.24 -11.60
CA GLN A 198 9.95 -6.07 -12.57
C GLN A 198 10.94 -7.23 -12.64
N GLY A 199 11.02 -8.06 -11.59
CA GLY A 199 12.09 -9.05 -11.47
C GLY A 199 13.47 -8.38 -11.40
N THR A 200 14.49 -9.11 -11.82
CA THR A 200 15.87 -8.61 -11.98
C THR A 200 16.08 -7.95 -13.35
N ASN A 201 15.25 -8.29 -14.33
CA ASN A 201 15.27 -7.71 -15.66
C ASN A 201 13.81 -7.42 -16.11
N PRO A 202 13.42 -6.15 -16.24
CA PRO A 202 12.06 -5.77 -16.65
C PRO A 202 11.67 -6.24 -18.06
N ALA A 203 12.64 -6.57 -18.90
CA ALA A 203 12.40 -7.11 -20.23
C ALA A 203 12.03 -8.60 -20.24
N ASP A 204 12.17 -9.31 -19.12
CA ASP A 204 11.85 -10.74 -19.05
C ASP A 204 10.36 -10.98 -19.29
N PRO A 205 9.99 -12.09 -19.96
CA PRO A 205 8.60 -12.48 -20.13
C PRO A 205 7.85 -12.57 -18.79
N GLY A 206 6.64 -12.00 -18.76
CA GLY A 206 5.82 -11.99 -17.55
C GLY A 206 6.18 -10.91 -16.54
N ARG A 207 7.02 -9.92 -16.90
CA ARG A 207 7.34 -8.75 -16.09
C ARG A 207 6.68 -7.49 -16.64
N VAL A 208 6.41 -6.54 -15.74
CA VAL A 208 5.88 -5.21 -16.07
C VAL A 208 6.67 -4.15 -15.30
N VAL A 209 6.78 -2.97 -15.87
CA VAL A 209 7.42 -1.82 -15.21
C VAL A 209 6.58 -1.41 -14.01
N ALA A 210 7.20 -1.23 -12.85
CA ALA A 210 6.58 -0.73 -11.63
C ALA A 210 6.57 0.80 -11.58
N CYS A 211 5.58 1.38 -10.88
CA CYS A 211 5.47 2.81 -10.66
C CYS A 211 5.23 3.10 -9.18
N LEU A 212 6.19 3.77 -8.56
CA LEU A 212 6.07 4.19 -7.15
C LEU A 212 5.10 5.35 -7.04
N LYS A 213 4.03 5.20 -6.24
CA LYS A 213 3.02 6.23 -6.10
C LYS A 213 2.58 6.42 -4.65
N HIS A 214 2.12 7.61 -4.26
CA HIS A 214 2.10 8.87 -4.98
C HIS A 214 3.19 9.79 -4.40
N PHE A 215 4.12 10.20 -5.19
CA PHE A 215 5.34 10.90 -4.75
C PHE A 215 5.10 12.42 -4.62
N ALA A 216 5.03 12.96 -3.38
CA ALA A 216 5.06 12.29 -2.10
C ALA A 216 4.24 13.04 -1.04
N GLY A 217 3.94 12.35 0.07
CA GLY A 217 3.29 12.98 1.21
C GLY A 217 1.77 12.93 1.20
N TYR A 218 1.14 12.36 0.19
CA TYR A 218 -0.30 12.40 -0.06
C TYR A 218 -1.14 11.88 1.11
N SER A 219 -0.69 10.86 1.81
CA SER A 219 -1.38 10.28 2.97
C SER A 219 -1.48 11.19 4.20
N ALA A 220 -0.76 12.31 4.21
CA ALA A 220 -0.85 13.33 5.26
C ALA A 220 -1.82 14.47 4.93
N SER A 221 -2.68 14.27 3.93
CA SER A 221 -3.70 15.25 3.53
C SER A 221 -4.56 15.71 4.71
N VAL A 222 -4.75 17.02 4.84
CA VAL A 222 -5.43 17.63 5.98
C VAL A 222 -6.85 17.09 6.14
N GLY A 223 -7.14 16.57 7.33
CA GLY A 223 -8.44 15.98 7.68
C GLY A 223 -8.68 14.59 7.09
N GLY A 224 -7.64 13.92 6.59
CA GLY A 224 -7.77 12.62 5.93
C GLY A 224 -8.61 12.69 4.65
N ARG A 225 -8.65 13.84 3.96
CA ARG A 225 -9.44 14.06 2.74
C ARG A 225 -8.55 13.96 1.51
N ASP A 226 -9.01 13.23 0.50
CA ASP A 226 -8.31 13.17 -0.78
C ASP A 226 -8.14 14.54 -1.43
N TYR A 227 -7.15 14.67 -2.29
CA TYR A 227 -6.86 15.86 -3.11
C TYR A 227 -6.59 17.14 -2.30
N ASN A 228 -6.21 16.99 -1.03
CA ASN A 228 -5.97 18.13 -0.15
C ASN A 228 -4.47 18.39 0.04
N HIS A 229 -4.14 19.61 0.48
CA HIS A 229 -2.77 19.96 0.83
C HIS A 229 -2.29 19.20 2.07
N THR A 230 -0.98 19.18 2.27
CA THR A 230 -0.32 18.55 3.40
C THR A 230 0.56 19.55 4.14
N GLU A 231 0.69 19.35 5.44
CA GLU A 231 1.53 20.16 6.33
C GLU A 231 2.58 19.26 6.99
N ILE A 232 3.63 18.92 6.25
CA ILE A 232 4.65 17.96 6.70
C ILE A 232 5.97 18.71 6.97
N PRO A 233 6.42 18.83 8.22
CA PRO A 233 7.75 19.38 8.50
C PRO A 233 8.86 18.57 7.80
N PRO A 234 9.93 19.21 7.28
CA PRO A 234 10.97 18.56 6.49
C PRO A 234 11.62 17.34 7.16
N PHE A 235 11.84 17.40 8.49
CA PHE A 235 12.41 16.29 9.25
C PHE A 235 11.47 15.06 9.26
N ILE A 236 10.15 15.29 9.41
CA ILE A 236 9.12 14.23 9.34
C ILE A 236 9.05 13.70 7.93
N PHE A 237 9.06 14.58 6.92
CA PHE A 237 8.98 14.18 5.53
C PHE A 237 10.11 13.20 5.16
N ARG A 238 11.37 13.56 5.50
CA ARG A 238 12.56 12.76 5.21
C ARG A 238 12.64 11.43 5.98
N ASN A 239 12.09 11.35 7.18
CA ASN A 239 12.22 10.15 8.03
C ASN A 239 11.00 9.24 8.02
N PHE A 240 9.84 9.71 7.53
CA PHE A 240 8.63 8.90 7.51
C PHE A 240 8.06 8.72 6.10
N HIS A 241 7.79 9.81 5.38
CA HIS A 241 7.09 9.72 4.10
C HIS A 241 7.98 9.33 2.92
N LEU A 242 9.25 9.74 2.93
CA LEU A 242 10.18 9.46 1.83
C LEU A 242 10.84 8.08 1.84
N PRO A 243 11.11 7.40 2.99
CA PRO A 243 11.84 6.14 3.01
C PRO A 243 11.23 5.02 2.16
N PRO A 244 9.89 4.80 2.09
CA PRO A 244 9.33 3.79 1.22
C PRO A 244 9.62 4.02 -0.27
N PHE A 245 9.57 5.28 -0.73
CA PHE A 245 9.91 5.64 -2.10
C PHE A 245 11.40 5.40 -2.39
N HIS A 246 12.27 5.81 -1.47
CA HIS A 246 13.72 5.57 -1.60
C HIS A 246 14.03 4.07 -1.67
N ALA A 247 13.35 3.25 -0.85
CA ALA A 247 13.48 1.80 -0.93
C ALA A 247 13.02 1.24 -2.29
N GLY A 248 11.95 1.78 -2.87
CA GLY A 248 11.49 1.42 -4.21
C GLY A 248 12.48 1.81 -5.31
N VAL A 249 13.08 3.00 -5.23
CA VAL A 249 14.14 3.44 -6.15
C VAL A 249 15.35 2.51 -6.05
N ASN A 250 15.79 2.17 -4.84
CA ASN A 250 16.90 1.25 -4.60
C ASN A 250 16.59 -0.18 -5.05
N ALA A 251 15.32 -0.58 -5.06
CA ALA A 251 14.88 -1.86 -5.61
C ALA A 251 14.82 -1.85 -7.15
N GLY A 252 15.10 -0.73 -7.80
CA GLY A 252 15.21 -0.60 -9.25
C GLY A 252 13.92 -0.18 -9.96
N ALA A 253 12.96 0.42 -9.26
CA ALA A 253 11.75 0.95 -9.91
C ALA A 253 12.09 1.88 -11.07
N LEU A 254 11.42 1.72 -12.21
CA LEU A 254 11.70 2.48 -13.42
C LEU A 254 10.81 3.70 -13.59
N THR A 255 9.71 3.79 -12.86
CA THR A 255 8.82 4.95 -12.93
C THR A 255 8.36 5.38 -11.55
N VAL A 256 8.01 6.67 -11.44
CA VAL A 256 7.44 7.31 -10.25
C VAL A 256 6.24 8.13 -10.70
N MET A 257 5.17 8.16 -9.91
CA MET A 257 4.00 9.01 -10.16
C MET A 257 3.97 10.15 -9.15
N SER A 258 3.95 11.40 -9.63
CA SER A 258 3.79 12.56 -8.76
C SER A 258 2.39 12.59 -8.16
N SER A 259 2.27 13.04 -6.92
CA SER A 259 1.00 13.02 -6.19
C SER A 259 0.13 14.25 -6.47
N PHE A 260 -1.16 14.15 -6.12
CA PHE A 260 -2.15 15.23 -6.27
C PHE A 260 -1.95 16.39 -5.30
N ASN A 261 -1.41 16.14 -4.10
CA ASN A 261 -1.35 17.13 -3.03
C ASN A 261 -0.32 18.23 -3.29
N ALA A 262 -0.53 19.36 -2.65
CA ALA A 262 0.50 20.38 -2.49
C ALA A 262 1.21 20.20 -1.14
N ASN A 263 2.54 20.24 -1.13
CA ASN A 263 3.37 20.24 0.06
C ASN A 263 3.84 21.66 0.33
N ASP A 264 3.51 22.23 1.50
CA ASP A 264 3.89 23.61 1.83
C ASP A 264 3.49 24.63 0.74
N GLY A 265 2.34 24.40 0.09
CA GLY A 265 1.79 25.23 -0.98
C GLY A 265 2.34 24.97 -2.38
N ILE A 266 3.26 24.02 -2.56
CA ILE A 266 3.81 23.66 -3.89
C ILE A 266 3.17 22.34 -4.34
N PRO A 267 2.44 22.32 -5.47
CA PRO A 267 1.90 21.09 -6.03
C PRO A 267 3.03 20.10 -6.35
N ALA A 268 2.88 18.85 -5.91
CA ALA A 268 3.92 17.84 -6.09
C ALA A 268 4.29 17.61 -7.56
N ALA A 269 3.34 17.79 -8.49
CA ALA A 269 3.57 17.71 -9.93
C ALA A 269 4.46 18.83 -10.48
N ALA A 270 4.67 19.93 -9.73
CA ALA A 270 5.50 21.08 -10.11
C ALA A 270 6.59 21.39 -9.07
N ASP A 271 6.87 20.48 -8.15
CA ASP A 271 7.88 20.65 -7.10
C ASP A 271 9.27 20.22 -7.60
N HIS A 272 10.08 21.21 -8.01
CA HIS A 272 11.44 20.99 -8.50
C HIS A 272 12.34 20.32 -7.46
N TRP A 273 12.25 20.74 -6.18
CA TRP A 273 13.04 20.13 -5.13
C TRP A 273 12.72 18.63 -5.00
N LEU A 274 11.44 18.26 -5.02
CA LEU A 274 10.99 16.89 -4.88
C LEU A 274 11.40 16.03 -6.07
N LEU A 275 11.09 16.50 -7.31
CA LEU A 275 11.21 15.70 -8.52
C LEU A 275 12.63 15.72 -9.12
N THR A 276 13.39 16.78 -8.88
CA THR A 276 14.74 16.94 -9.46
C THR A 276 15.82 16.85 -8.40
N ASP A 277 15.82 17.74 -7.40
CA ASP A 277 16.94 17.79 -6.45
C ASP A 277 17.02 16.54 -5.59
N LEU A 278 15.90 16.10 -5.03
CA LEU A 278 15.81 14.91 -4.19
C LEU A 278 15.83 13.63 -5.03
N LEU A 279 14.82 13.45 -5.90
CA LEU A 279 14.62 12.17 -6.59
C LEU A 279 15.79 11.83 -7.52
N ARG A 280 16.25 12.80 -8.32
CA ARG A 280 17.32 12.60 -9.30
C ARG A 280 18.69 12.96 -8.75
N GLY A 281 18.79 14.08 -8.03
CA GLY A 281 20.05 14.55 -7.49
C GLY A 281 20.54 13.74 -6.30
N GLU A 282 19.74 13.62 -5.24
CA GLU A 282 20.15 12.89 -4.02
C GLU A 282 20.08 11.36 -4.20
N TRP A 283 18.98 10.85 -4.82
CA TRP A 283 18.74 9.40 -4.93
C TRP A 283 19.23 8.78 -6.23
N GLY A 284 19.57 9.59 -7.23
CA GLY A 284 20.14 9.13 -8.50
C GLY A 284 19.13 8.37 -9.39
N PHE A 285 17.82 8.61 -9.23
CA PHE A 285 16.78 7.98 -10.04
C PHE A 285 16.96 8.26 -11.53
N LYS A 286 16.94 7.21 -12.35
CA LYS A 286 17.22 7.26 -13.81
C LYS A 286 16.00 7.01 -14.68
N GLY A 287 14.86 6.68 -14.08
CA GLY A 287 13.61 6.48 -14.78
C GLY A 287 12.84 7.78 -15.05
N PHE A 288 11.60 7.69 -15.46
CA PHE A 288 10.76 8.88 -15.69
C PHE A 288 9.69 9.05 -14.61
N VAL A 289 9.24 10.30 -14.45
CA VAL A 289 8.10 10.67 -13.60
C VAL A 289 6.89 10.89 -14.50
N VAL A 290 5.77 10.26 -14.16
CA VAL A 290 4.45 10.54 -14.73
C VAL A 290 3.62 11.32 -13.71
N SER A 291 2.77 12.23 -14.14
CA SER A 291 1.79 12.84 -13.24
C SER A 291 0.72 11.82 -12.85
N ASP A 292 -0.02 12.06 -11.78
CA ASP A 292 -1.30 11.42 -11.59
C ASP A 292 -2.35 11.99 -12.56
N TRP A 293 -3.57 11.45 -12.52
CA TRP A 293 -4.67 11.79 -13.43
C TRP A 293 -4.96 13.30 -13.44
N GLU A 294 -4.76 13.93 -14.60
CA GLU A 294 -4.89 15.39 -14.81
C GLU A 294 -4.02 16.25 -13.86
N GLY A 295 -3.09 15.66 -13.13
CA GLY A 295 -2.31 16.32 -12.08
C GLY A 295 -1.43 17.48 -12.59
N VAL A 296 -1.08 17.55 -13.89
CA VAL A 296 -0.41 18.73 -14.45
C VAL A 296 -1.40 19.88 -14.61
N GLN A 297 -2.63 19.60 -15.06
CA GLN A 297 -3.67 20.62 -15.20
C GLN A 297 -4.09 21.17 -13.84
N GLU A 298 -4.18 20.34 -12.81
CA GLU A 298 -4.52 20.75 -11.45
C GLU A 298 -3.54 21.75 -10.82
N VAL A 299 -2.34 21.93 -11.39
CA VAL A 299 -1.40 22.99 -10.98
C VAL A 299 -2.01 24.39 -11.13
N VAL A 300 -2.96 24.55 -12.09
CA VAL A 300 -3.76 25.78 -12.23
C VAL A 300 -4.78 25.90 -11.10
N ASP A 301 -5.48 24.82 -10.77
CA ASP A 301 -6.50 24.80 -9.70
C ASP A 301 -5.88 25.07 -8.32
N TRP A 302 -4.64 24.64 -8.11
CA TRP A 302 -3.84 25.01 -6.94
C TRP A 302 -3.46 26.50 -6.88
N GLY A 303 -3.68 27.24 -7.97
CA GLY A 303 -3.27 28.66 -8.08
C GLY A 303 -1.76 28.87 -8.19
N TYR A 304 -1.01 27.80 -8.54
CA TYR A 304 0.44 27.86 -8.70
C TYR A 304 0.87 28.28 -10.12
N ALA A 305 0.06 27.99 -11.11
CA ALA A 305 0.25 28.45 -12.49
C ALA A 305 -0.94 29.28 -12.97
N PRO A 306 -0.72 30.25 -13.89
CA PRO A 306 -1.80 31.13 -14.35
C PRO A 306 -2.73 30.47 -15.37
N ASP A 307 -2.26 29.46 -16.09
CA ASP A 307 -2.97 28.75 -17.14
C ASP A 307 -2.32 27.39 -17.45
N ASP A 308 -2.92 26.62 -18.32
CA ASP A 308 -2.45 25.28 -18.74
C ASP A 308 -1.03 25.31 -19.33
N VAL A 309 -0.64 26.36 -20.04
CA VAL A 309 0.72 26.50 -20.58
C VAL A 309 1.73 26.73 -19.46
N GLY A 310 1.39 27.59 -18.51
CA GLY A 310 2.18 27.83 -17.30
C GLY A 310 2.35 26.56 -16.47
N ALA A 311 1.27 25.80 -16.28
CA ALA A 311 1.27 24.52 -15.58
C ALA A 311 2.18 23.48 -16.28
N ALA A 312 2.06 23.38 -17.60
CA ALA A 312 2.91 22.48 -18.41
C ALA A 312 4.40 22.83 -18.27
N ILE A 313 4.76 24.11 -18.38
CA ILE A 313 6.15 24.57 -18.24
C ILE A 313 6.66 24.30 -16.81
N ALA A 314 5.88 24.64 -15.78
CA ALA A 314 6.26 24.46 -14.40
C ALA A 314 6.50 22.97 -14.09
N SER A 315 5.56 22.10 -14.47
CA SER A 315 5.65 20.66 -14.22
C SER A 315 6.81 19.99 -14.95
N LEU A 316 6.95 20.26 -16.25
CA LEU A 316 8.04 19.68 -17.06
C LEU A 316 9.42 20.16 -16.55
N THR A 317 9.54 21.44 -16.22
CA THR A 317 10.79 22.01 -15.70
C THR A 317 11.11 21.47 -14.30
N ALA A 318 10.09 21.19 -13.49
CA ALA A 318 10.28 20.55 -12.19
C ALA A 318 10.77 19.10 -12.31
N GLY A 319 10.59 18.47 -13.46
CA GLY A 319 11.02 17.09 -13.72
C GLY A 319 9.89 16.06 -13.79
N ASN A 320 8.65 16.50 -14.02
CA ASN A 320 7.53 15.64 -14.34
C ASN A 320 7.58 15.36 -15.86
N ASP A 321 7.99 14.15 -16.24
CA ASP A 321 8.36 13.86 -17.62
C ASP A 321 7.18 13.51 -18.51
N MET A 322 6.10 12.97 -17.97
CA MET A 322 4.92 12.54 -18.73
C MET A 322 3.64 13.03 -18.06
N GLU A 323 2.74 13.62 -18.83
CA GLU A 323 1.40 13.94 -18.31
C GLU A 323 0.43 12.76 -18.48
N MET A 324 -0.34 12.49 -17.43
CA MET A 324 -1.43 11.52 -17.46
C MET A 324 -2.75 12.24 -17.67
N MET A 325 -3.39 12.00 -18.80
CA MET A 325 -4.72 12.52 -19.19
C MET A 325 -4.84 14.03 -19.37
N SER A 326 -3.98 14.87 -18.81
CA SER A 326 -3.91 16.29 -19.16
C SER A 326 -3.66 16.46 -20.67
N LYS A 327 -3.91 17.63 -21.18
CA LYS A 327 -3.63 17.97 -22.58
C LYS A 327 -2.68 19.17 -22.66
N THR A 328 -2.02 19.46 -21.57
CA THR A 328 -1.24 20.67 -21.36
C THR A 328 0.09 20.61 -22.10
N PHE A 329 0.75 19.45 -22.15
CA PHE A 329 2.03 19.31 -22.87
C PHE A 329 1.88 19.50 -24.38
N THR A 330 0.73 19.22 -24.94
CA THR A 330 0.44 19.48 -26.37
C THR A 330 0.47 20.97 -26.74
N LEU A 331 0.42 21.86 -25.74
CA LEU A 331 0.47 23.31 -25.90
C LEU A 331 1.90 23.87 -25.90
N LEU A 332 2.93 23.03 -25.64
CA LEU A 332 4.32 23.48 -25.48
C LEU A 332 5.04 23.83 -26.77
N GLY A 333 4.56 23.37 -27.95
CA GLY A 333 5.22 23.60 -29.25
C GLY A 333 5.57 25.07 -29.53
N PRO A 334 4.64 26.02 -29.39
CA PRO A 334 4.94 27.45 -29.57
C PRO A 334 5.98 27.99 -28.58
N LYS A 335 5.99 27.50 -27.33
CA LYS A 335 6.92 27.95 -26.30
C LYS A 335 8.34 27.40 -26.48
N ILE A 336 8.47 26.26 -27.11
CA ILE A 336 9.75 25.72 -27.58
C ILE A 336 10.26 26.53 -28.75
N ALA A 337 9.38 26.87 -29.72
CA ALA A 337 9.74 27.64 -30.94
C ALA A 337 10.18 29.07 -30.61
N ASP A 338 9.57 29.73 -29.61
CA ASP A 338 9.94 31.09 -29.20
C ASP A 338 11.10 31.14 -28.20
N GLY A 339 11.60 29.96 -27.73
CA GLY A 339 12.69 29.85 -26.79
C GLY A 339 12.31 30.05 -25.31
N THR A 340 11.04 30.26 -25.00
CA THR A 340 10.54 30.34 -23.59
C THR A 340 10.79 29.05 -22.84
N LEU A 341 10.57 27.90 -23.49
CA LEU A 341 10.94 26.60 -22.97
C LEU A 341 12.13 26.04 -23.74
N PRO A 342 13.31 25.89 -23.14
CA PRO A 342 14.47 25.28 -23.77
C PRO A 342 14.18 23.86 -24.26
N ILE A 343 14.50 23.54 -25.50
CA ILE A 343 14.31 22.18 -26.05
C ILE A 343 15.04 21.11 -25.23
N SER A 344 16.15 21.46 -24.57
CA SER A 344 16.90 20.55 -23.72
C SER A 344 16.09 20.00 -22.54
N VAL A 345 15.11 20.75 -22.02
CA VAL A 345 14.20 20.29 -20.96
C VAL A 345 13.29 19.17 -21.48
N VAL A 346 12.78 19.36 -22.71
CA VAL A 346 11.96 18.34 -23.39
C VAL A 346 12.81 17.10 -23.72
N ASP A 347 14.03 17.32 -24.23
CA ASP A 347 14.95 16.23 -24.59
C ASP A 347 15.29 15.37 -23.37
N GLU A 348 15.51 15.95 -22.20
CA GLU A 348 15.75 15.22 -20.97
C GLU A 348 14.55 14.36 -20.55
N ALA A 349 13.34 14.88 -20.66
CA ALA A 349 12.12 14.11 -20.35
C ALA A 349 11.94 12.95 -21.32
N VAL A 350 12.09 13.20 -22.63
CA VAL A 350 12.00 12.17 -23.68
C VAL A 350 13.07 11.11 -23.49
N ARG A 351 14.31 11.50 -23.20
CA ARG A 351 15.42 10.57 -22.93
C ARG A 351 15.05 9.55 -21.84
N ARG A 352 14.46 10.02 -20.74
CA ARG A 352 14.04 9.14 -19.64
C ARG A 352 12.90 8.21 -20.05
N VAL A 353 11.92 8.68 -20.79
CA VAL A 353 10.81 7.85 -21.30
C VAL A 353 11.34 6.78 -22.26
N LEU A 354 12.18 7.15 -23.23
CA LEU A 354 12.77 6.21 -24.18
C LEU A 354 13.64 5.18 -23.49
N ARG A 355 14.45 5.59 -22.49
CA ARG A 355 15.26 4.68 -21.69
C ARG A 355 14.42 3.59 -21.04
N VAL A 356 13.29 3.93 -20.43
CA VAL A 356 12.39 2.96 -19.82
C VAL A 356 11.75 2.04 -20.87
N LYS A 357 11.37 2.57 -22.02
CA LYS A 357 10.87 1.75 -23.14
C LYS A 357 11.89 0.71 -23.61
N PHE A 358 13.15 1.09 -23.77
CA PHE A 358 14.22 0.13 -24.12
C PHE A 358 14.44 -0.90 -23.01
N LEU A 359 14.54 -0.44 -21.74
CA LEU A 359 14.75 -1.34 -20.59
C LEU A 359 13.60 -2.33 -20.37
N SER A 360 12.38 -1.97 -20.74
CA SER A 360 11.21 -2.85 -20.64
C SER A 360 11.11 -3.90 -21.77
N GLY A 361 12.04 -3.85 -22.74
CA GLY A 361 12.11 -4.79 -23.85
C GLY A 361 10.97 -4.68 -24.87
N ILE A 362 10.18 -3.61 -24.84
CA ILE A 362 9.04 -3.47 -25.75
C ILE A 362 9.45 -3.14 -27.20
N PHE A 363 10.70 -2.72 -27.44
CA PHE A 363 11.25 -2.59 -28.79
C PHE A 363 11.50 -3.96 -29.41
N GLU A 364 11.97 -4.93 -28.62
CA GLU A 364 12.30 -6.28 -29.05
C GLU A 364 11.07 -7.22 -29.02
N GLN A 365 10.18 -6.99 -28.04
CA GLN A 365 9.01 -7.85 -27.81
C GLN A 365 7.74 -7.01 -27.65
N PRO A 366 7.28 -6.31 -28.70
CA PRO A 366 6.15 -5.39 -28.62
C PRO A 366 4.79 -6.09 -28.52
N TYR A 367 4.69 -7.34 -29.02
CA TYR A 367 3.44 -8.06 -29.13
C TYR A 367 3.25 -9.11 -28.05
N THR A 368 2.00 -9.45 -27.78
CA THR A 368 1.59 -10.48 -26.83
C THR A 368 0.77 -11.55 -27.56
N ASP A 369 0.99 -12.83 -27.23
CA ASP A 369 0.15 -13.92 -27.71
C ASP A 369 -1.27 -13.76 -27.15
N PRO A 370 -2.30 -13.52 -28.02
CA PRO A 370 -3.69 -13.36 -27.57
C PRO A 370 -4.26 -14.56 -26.80
N GLU A 371 -3.71 -15.76 -27.00
CA GLU A 371 -4.16 -16.97 -26.31
C GLU A 371 -3.47 -17.16 -24.95
N ALA A 372 -2.38 -16.47 -24.68
CA ALA A 372 -1.60 -16.64 -23.45
C ALA A 372 -2.41 -16.24 -22.22
N TYR A 373 -3.26 -15.22 -22.32
CA TYR A 373 -4.05 -14.71 -21.19
C TYR A 373 -4.93 -15.79 -20.57
N ALA A 374 -5.74 -16.46 -21.38
CA ALA A 374 -6.64 -17.50 -20.88
C ALA A 374 -5.92 -18.68 -20.21
N LYS A 375 -4.68 -18.94 -20.60
CA LYS A 375 -3.84 -20.02 -20.04
C LYS A 375 -3.12 -19.61 -18.75
N THR A 376 -2.97 -18.30 -18.53
CA THR A 376 -2.14 -17.75 -17.44
C THR A 376 -2.98 -17.38 -16.21
N ILE A 377 -4.18 -16.85 -16.40
CA ILE A 377 -5.03 -16.35 -15.32
C ILE A 377 -5.59 -17.47 -14.44
N LEU A 378 -5.78 -17.18 -13.16
CA LEU A 378 -6.40 -18.08 -12.18
C LEU A 378 -5.75 -19.48 -12.16
N ALA A 379 -4.46 -19.56 -12.45
CA ALA A 379 -3.73 -20.82 -12.38
C ALA A 379 -3.86 -21.44 -10.98
N PRO A 380 -3.89 -22.76 -10.84
CA PRO A 380 -4.11 -23.42 -9.55
C PRO A 380 -3.17 -22.95 -8.44
N GLU A 381 -1.88 -22.73 -8.76
CA GLU A 381 -0.90 -22.20 -7.83
C GLU A 381 -1.18 -20.74 -7.42
N SER A 382 -1.71 -19.92 -8.34
CA SER A 382 -2.10 -18.54 -8.05
C SER A 382 -3.29 -18.50 -7.09
N VAL A 383 -4.30 -19.34 -7.33
CA VAL A 383 -5.48 -19.48 -6.46
C VAL A 383 -5.09 -20.04 -5.08
N ALA A 384 -4.16 -20.99 -5.03
CA ALA A 384 -3.65 -21.54 -3.77
C ALA A 384 -2.90 -20.49 -2.95
N LEU A 385 -2.06 -19.67 -3.61
CA LEU A 385 -1.36 -18.56 -2.96
C LEU A 385 -2.36 -17.51 -2.44
N ALA A 386 -3.42 -17.20 -3.22
CA ALA A 386 -4.46 -16.27 -2.78
C ALA A 386 -5.17 -16.78 -1.51
N ARG A 387 -5.51 -18.08 -1.41
CA ARG A 387 -6.06 -18.68 -0.19
C ARG A 387 -5.09 -18.56 0.99
N ALA A 388 -3.83 -18.90 0.79
CA ALA A 388 -2.80 -18.80 1.83
C ALA A 388 -2.60 -17.34 2.29
N ALA A 389 -2.65 -16.37 1.35
CA ALA A 389 -2.56 -14.96 1.64
C ALA A 389 -3.74 -14.49 2.52
N VAL A 390 -4.97 -14.91 2.23
CA VAL A 390 -6.14 -14.61 3.08
C VAL A 390 -5.90 -15.15 4.51
N ALA A 391 -5.60 -16.43 4.66
CA ALA A 391 -5.42 -17.04 5.97
C ALA A 391 -4.31 -16.37 6.79
N ARG A 392 -3.24 -15.88 6.12
CA ARG A 392 -2.11 -15.22 6.79
C ARG A 392 -2.31 -13.73 7.03
N SER A 393 -3.21 -13.06 6.29
CA SER A 393 -3.53 -11.63 6.43
C SER A 393 -4.57 -11.35 7.52
N VAL A 394 -5.39 -12.33 7.86
CA VAL A 394 -6.42 -12.22 8.89
C VAL A 394 -5.79 -11.93 10.25
N VAL A 395 -6.31 -10.90 10.93
CA VAL A 395 -5.88 -10.55 12.28
C VAL A 395 -6.97 -10.91 13.29
N LEU A 396 -6.66 -11.81 14.21
CA LEU A 396 -7.54 -12.16 15.33
C LEU A 396 -7.42 -11.06 16.40
N LEU A 397 -8.44 -10.22 16.52
CA LEU A 397 -8.44 -9.07 17.43
C LEU A 397 -8.95 -9.39 18.83
N LYS A 398 -9.91 -10.31 18.92
CA LYS A 398 -10.51 -10.77 20.17
C LYS A 398 -10.86 -12.24 20.09
N ASN A 399 -10.67 -13.03 21.17
CA ASN A 399 -11.08 -14.42 21.25
C ASN A 399 -11.26 -14.85 22.72
N GLU A 400 -12.45 -14.67 23.26
CA GLU A 400 -12.79 -14.94 24.65
C GLU A 400 -13.78 -16.09 24.77
N PRO A 401 -13.85 -16.78 25.94
CA PRO A 401 -14.90 -17.72 26.25
C PRO A 401 -16.26 -17.04 26.25
N PHE A 402 -17.27 -17.70 25.73
CA PHE A 402 -18.66 -17.23 25.89
C PHE A 402 -19.15 -17.52 27.31
N LEU A 403 -19.49 -16.46 28.03
CA LEU A 403 -20.06 -16.53 29.39
C LEU A 403 -21.58 -16.38 29.28
N ASN A 404 -22.32 -17.43 29.61
CA ASN A 404 -23.78 -17.45 29.53
C ASN A 404 -24.44 -16.67 30.69
N THR A 405 -23.75 -15.69 31.26
CA THR A 405 -24.29 -14.77 32.27
C THR A 405 -24.63 -13.43 31.60
N PRO A 406 -25.91 -12.98 31.71
CA PRO A 406 -26.21 -11.63 31.27
C PRO A 406 -25.33 -10.66 32.08
N PRO A 407 -24.82 -9.60 31.44
CA PRO A 407 -24.05 -8.59 32.14
C PRO A 407 -24.91 -7.99 33.24
N THR A 408 -24.62 -8.33 34.49
CA THR A 408 -25.20 -7.67 35.63
C THR A 408 -24.54 -6.32 35.81
N GLY A 409 -25.21 -5.28 35.35
CA GLY A 409 -24.78 -3.91 35.49
C GLY A 409 -24.26 -3.27 34.21
N THR A 410 -24.94 -2.27 33.76
CA THR A 410 -24.44 -1.22 32.86
C THR A 410 -23.10 -0.74 33.39
N PRO A 411 -21.97 -0.84 32.61
CA PRO A 411 -20.82 -0.04 32.94
C PRO A 411 -21.18 1.40 32.59
N SER A 412 -21.59 2.16 33.59
CA SER A 412 -21.46 3.60 33.52
C SER A 412 -19.96 3.90 33.37
N PRO A 413 -19.52 4.69 32.42
CA PRO A 413 -18.13 5.12 32.41
C PRO A 413 -17.95 6.03 33.63
N THR A 414 -17.39 5.49 34.70
CA THR A 414 -16.90 6.27 35.82
C THR A 414 -15.60 6.94 35.39
N PRO A 415 -15.52 8.25 35.34
CA PRO A 415 -14.28 8.93 35.04
C PRO A 415 -13.30 8.70 36.20
N GLY A 416 -12.13 8.14 35.93
CA GLY A 416 -10.95 8.26 36.76
C GLY A 416 -10.69 7.19 37.81
N THR A 417 -10.38 5.96 37.36
CA THR A 417 -9.49 5.09 38.14
C THR A 417 -8.47 4.48 37.18
N VAL A 418 -7.29 5.10 37.15
CA VAL A 418 -6.06 4.56 36.59
C VAL A 418 -5.71 3.31 37.41
N PRO A 419 -5.41 2.15 36.80
CA PRO A 419 -4.77 1.07 37.53
C PRO A 419 -3.38 1.54 38.00
N GLN A 420 -3.23 1.80 39.27
CA GLN A 420 -1.94 2.01 39.89
C GLN A 420 -1.14 0.72 39.80
N ASN A 421 0.07 0.81 39.35
CA ASN A 421 1.09 -0.24 39.40
C ASN A 421 1.22 -0.73 40.86
N PRO A 422 1.05 -2.00 41.17
CA PRO A 422 1.24 -2.47 42.53
C PRO A 422 2.73 -2.52 42.85
N SER A 423 3.18 -1.59 43.66
CA SER A 423 4.42 -1.74 44.40
C SER A 423 4.30 -2.93 45.35
N ALA A 424 5.34 -3.79 45.34
CA ALA A 424 5.42 -5.04 46.06
C ALA A 424 5.15 -4.87 47.56
N SER A 425 4.09 -5.54 48.05
CA SER A 425 3.99 -6.03 49.43
C SER A 425 3.35 -7.40 49.37
N THR A 426 4.14 -8.41 49.74
CA THR A 426 3.80 -9.81 49.83
C THR A 426 2.77 -10.06 50.96
N PRO A 427 1.58 -10.64 50.66
CA PRO A 427 0.76 -11.28 51.66
C PRO A 427 1.04 -12.79 51.70
N ALA A 428 0.96 -13.34 52.88
CA ALA A 428 1.16 -14.75 53.23
C ALA A 428 0.23 -15.72 52.43
N PRO A 429 0.60 -16.99 52.28
CA PRO A 429 -0.09 -17.93 51.40
C PRO A 429 -1.44 -18.37 52.02
N THR A 430 -2.50 -17.93 51.39
CA THR A 430 -3.84 -18.52 51.59
C THR A 430 -4.03 -19.64 50.57
N ALA A 431 -4.69 -20.73 51.05
CA ALA A 431 -4.92 -21.96 50.31
C ALA A 431 -5.31 -21.80 48.86
N THR A 432 -4.60 -22.51 48.00
CA THR A 432 -4.81 -22.61 46.53
C THR A 432 -6.25 -23.07 46.26
N PRO A 433 -7.06 -22.27 45.54
CA PRO A 433 -8.33 -22.77 45.00
C PRO A 433 -8.03 -23.86 43.97
N LYS A 434 -8.81 -24.93 43.97
CA LYS A 434 -8.77 -25.96 42.91
C LYS A 434 -8.98 -25.22 41.54
N PRO A 435 -8.17 -25.57 40.52
CA PRO A 435 -8.34 -24.95 39.23
C PRO A 435 -9.73 -25.23 38.69
N THR A 436 -10.53 -24.20 38.53
CA THR A 436 -11.76 -24.22 37.73
C THR A 436 -11.38 -24.62 36.28
N PRO A 437 -12.15 -25.46 35.58
CA PRO A 437 -11.88 -25.77 34.17
C PRO A 437 -11.72 -24.47 33.42
N LYS A 438 -10.58 -24.25 32.76
CA LYS A 438 -10.40 -23.09 31.88
C LYS A 438 -11.48 -23.14 30.84
N GLN A 439 -12.42 -22.19 30.85
CA GLN A 439 -13.41 -22.06 29.80
C GLN A 439 -12.66 -21.83 28.51
N ARG A 440 -12.98 -22.61 27.47
CA ARG A 440 -12.32 -22.56 26.17
C ARG A 440 -12.74 -21.29 25.42
N ALA A 441 -11.80 -20.60 24.78
CA ALA A 441 -12.09 -19.54 23.81
C ALA A 441 -12.99 -20.05 22.69
N ILE A 442 -13.77 -19.16 22.08
CA ILE A 442 -14.80 -19.56 21.10
C ILE A 442 -14.17 -20.01 19.76
N LEU A 443 -13.03 -19.48 19.40
CA LEU A 443 -12.27 -19.91 18.22
C LEU A 443 -11.04 -20.70 18.65
N PRO A 444 -10.63 -21.72 17.87
CA PRO A 444 -11.27 -22.23 16.67
C PRO A 444 -12.60 -22.92 17.00
N ILE A 445 -13.54 -22.89 16.04
CA ILE A 445 -14.86 -23.49 16.16
C ILE A 445 -14.70 -24.97 16.50
N ALA A 446 -15.37 -25.41 17.54
CA ALA A 446 -15.31 -26.78 18.00
C ALA A 446 -16.05 -27.72 17.04
N SER A 447 -15.60 -28.98 16.94
CA SER A 447 -16.15 -29.98 16.02
C SER A 447 -17.60 -30.40 16.35
N ASP A 448 -18.07 -30.12 17.56
CA ASP A 448 -19.44 -30.36 18.02
C ASP A 448 -20.42 -29.25 17.69
N VAL A 449 -19.96 -28.09 17.22
CA VAL A 449 -20.78 -27.01 16.68
C VAL A 449 -21.30 -27.41 15.29
N LYS A 450 -22.61 -27.70 15.22
CA LYS A 450 -23.24 -28.19 14.00
C LYS A 450 -24.18 -27.19 13.33
N ARG A 451 -24.77 -26.27 14.11
CA ARG A 451 -25.71 -25.30 13.61
C ARG A 451 -25.08 -23.89 13.69
N ILE A 452 -24.80 -23.33 12.54
CA ILE A 452 -24.17 -22.01 12.42
C ILE A 452 -25.15 -21.05 11.72
N ALA A 453 -25.37 -19.88 12.32
CA ALA A 453 -26.03 -18.79 11.63
C ALA A 453 -24.96 -17.83 11.09
N LEU A 454 -24.89 -17.66 9.77
CA LEU A 454 -24.14 -16.60 9.12
C LEU A 454 -25.06 -15.42 8.87
N ILE A 455 -24.87 -14.35 9.63
CA ILE A 455 -25.74 -13.17 9.62
C ILE A 455 -24.93 -11.94 9.23
N GLY A 456 -25.50 -11.11 8.37
CA GLY A 456 -24.88 -9.85 7.94
C GLY A 456 -24.71 -9.75 6.44
N PRO A 457 -24.58 -8.50 5.95
CA PRO A 457 -24.64 -8.23 4.51
C PRO A 457 -23.43 -8.73 3.72
N PHE A 458 -22.31 -9.04 4.38
CA PHE A 458 -21.08 -9.50 3.72
C PHE A 458 -20.95 -11.03 3.62
N GLY A 459 -21.89 -11.80 4.21
CA GLY A 459 -21.78 -13.25 4.31
C GLY A 459 -21.71 -13.98 2.98
N ASP A 460 -22.46 -13.54 1.98
CA ASP A 460 -22.52 -14.16 0.63
C ASP A 460 -22.25 -13.15 -0.50
N GLU A 461 -21.72 -11.98 -0.17
CA GLU A 461 -21.37 -10.98 -1.16
C GLU A 461 -20.03 -11.30 -1.83
N LYS A 462 -19.98 -11.08 -3.15
CA LYS A 462 -18.80 -11.36 -3.97
C LYS A 462 -18.00 -10.11 -4.29
N ARG A 463 -18.67 -9.04 -4.74
CA ARG A 463 -17.98 -7.81 -5.18
C ARG A 463 -17.25 -7.13 -4.04
N GLU A 464 -17.83 -7.16 -2.84
CA GLU A 464 -17.26 -6.57 -1.64
C GLU A 464 -15.93 -7.23 -1.22
N MET A 465 -15.73 -8.49 -1.54
CA MET A 465 -14.54 -9.25 -1.15
C MET A 465 -13.27 -8.83 -1.90
N ILE A 466 -13.41 -8.31 -3.11
CA ILE A 466 -12.26 -7.99 -3.96
C ILE A 466 -11.78 -6.53 -3.85
N GLY A 467 -12.49 -5.67 -3.13
CA GLY A 467 -12.04 -4.32 -2.80
C GLY A 467 -12.00 -3.33 -3.97
N CYS A 468 -11.19 -2.27 -3.78
CA CYS A 468 -10.88 -1.27 -4.82
C CYS A 468 -9.71 -1.73 -5.71
N TRP A 469 -9.50 -1.07 -6.84
CA TRP A 469 -8.37 -1.28 -7.76
C TRP A 469 -8.14 -2.75 -8.16
N ILE A 470 -9.20 -3.39 -8.61
CA ILE A 470 -9.22 -4.83 -8.91
C ILE A 470 -8.62 -5.22 -10.27
N SER A 471 -8.13 -4.26 -11.04
CA SER A 471 -7.67 -4.47 -12.42
C SER A 471 -8.70 -5.27 -13.25
N GLN A 472 -8.42 -6.51 -13.61
CA GLN A 472 -9.35 -7.39 -14.31
C GLN A 472 -10.02 -8.44 -13.41
N GLY A 473 -10.01 -8.23 -12.09
CA GLY A 473 -10.70 -9.08 -11.12
C GLY A 473 -12.21 -9.13 -11.39
N LYS A 474 -12.83 -10.26 -11.21
CA LYS A 474 -14.28 -10.45 -11.45
C LYS A 474 -14.95 -11.05 -10.22
N ALA A 475 -16.06 -10.48 -9.81
CA ALA A 475 -16.86 -10.97 -8.68
C ALA A 475 -17.25 -12.46 -8.82
N LYS A 476 -17.44 -12.96 -10.06
CA LYS A 476 -17.78 -14.35 -10.29
C LYS A 476 -16.72 -15.34 -9.81
N ASP A 477 -15.45 -14.91 -9.69
CA ASP A 477 -14.33 -15.76 -9.30
C ASP A 477 -14.19 -15.87 -7.78
N VAL A 478 -14.96 -15.09 -7.02
CA VAL A 478 -14.96 -15.08 -5.56
C VAL A 478 -15.67 -16.31 -5.00
N VAL A 479 -14.99 -17.00 -4.07
CA VAL A 479 -15.60 -17.99 -3.19
C VAL A 479 -15.98 -17.31 -1.90
N THR A 480 -17.29 -17.16 -1.63
CA THR A 480 -17.81 -16.44 -0.46
C THR A 480 -17.65 -17.22 0.84
N LEU A 481 -17.76 -16.52 1.98
CA LEU A 481 -17.78 -17.15 3.30
C LEU A 481 -18.94 -18.13 3.43
N ALA A 482 -20.13 -17.78 2.91
CA ALA A 482 -21.32 -18.64 2.88
C ALA A 482 -21.04 -19.96 2.14
N THR A 483 -20.46 -19.87 0.95
CA THR A 483 -20.12 -21.05 0.14
C THR A 483 -19.11 -21.94 0.86
N ALA A 484 -18.05 -21.37 1.42
CA ALA A 484 -17.01 -22.12 2.11
C ALA A 484 -17.51 -22.76 3.42
N LEU A 485 -18.33 -22.05 4.20
CA LEU A 485 -18.95 -22.61 5.43
C LEU A 485 -19.85 -23.79 5.12
N LYS A 486 -20.73 -23.69 4.12
CA LYS A 486 -21.57 -24.83 3.69
C LYS A 486 -20.74 -26.04 3.29
N SER A 487 -19.67 -25.80 2.50
CA SER A 487 -18.74 -26.87 2.11
C SER A 487 -18.04 -27.51 3.32
N ARG A 488 -17.63 -26.70 4.31
CA ARG A 488 -16.91 -27.18 5.50
C ARG A 488 -17.79 -27.97 6.46
N VAL A 489 -19.01 -27.48 6.69
CA VAL A 489 -19.97 -28.11 7.62
C VAL A 489 -20.55 -29.39 7.01
N GLY A 490 -20.72 -29.43 5.70
CA GLY A 490 -21.20 -30.61 4.96
C GLY A 490 -22.66 -30.94 5.27
N ALA A 491 -23.07 -32.21 4.94
CA ALA A 491 -24.45 -32.68 5.11
C ALA A 491 -24.85 -32.92 6.58
N ASP A 492 -23.86 -33.05 7.49
CA ASP A 492 -24.09 -33.39 8.90
C ASP A 492 -24.40 -32.15 9.76
N GLY A 493 -24.43 -30.95 9.15
CA GLY A 493 -24.69 -29.70 9.87
C GLY A 493 -25.60 -28.76 9.11
N ASP A 494 -25.96 -27.66 9.74
CA ASP A 494 -26.84 -26.63 9.22
C ASP A 494 -26.17 -25.26 9.22
N VAL A 495 -26.15 -24.60 8.06
CA VAL A 495 -25.65 -23.23 7.90
C VAL A 495 -26.78 -22.34 7.41
N LYS A 496 -27.39 -21.58 8.33
CA LYS A 496 -28.42 -20.61 8.00
C LYS A 496 -27.79 -19.30 7.58
N ILE A 497 -28.13 -18.82 6.41
CA ILE A 497 -27.61 -17.56 5.87
C ILE A 497 -28.71 -16.52 5.85
N VAL A 498 -28.50 -15.41 6.54
CA VAL A 498 -29.44 -14.29 6.63
C VAL A 498 -28.69 -12.98 6.45
N GLN A 499 -29.05 -12.23 5.45
CA GLN A 499 -28.47 -10.90 5.22
C GLN A 499 -28.74 -9.92 6.38
N GLY A 500 -29.96 -9.90 6.90
CA GLY A 500 -30.38 -9.09 8.06
C GLY A 500 -30.50 -7.60 7.78
N CYS A 501 -29.57 -6.99 7.07
CA CYS A 501 -29.64 -5.60 6.63
C CYS A 501 -28.81 -5.38 5.37
N ASP A 502 -28.98 -4.22 4.73
CA ASP A 502 -28.09 -3.80 3.64
C ASP A 502 -26.73 -3.34 4.14
N ILE A 503 -25.74 -3.32 3.24
CA ILE A 503 -24.38 -2.88 3.51
C ILE A 503 -24.36 -1.41 3.93
N ASN A 504 -25.02 -0.55 3.15
CA ASN A 504 -24.92 0.91 3.27
C ASN A 504 -26.13 1.58 3.90
N GLY A 505 -27.23 0.87 4.08
CA GLY A 505 -28.53 1.51 4.13
C GLY A 505 -28.84 2.19 2.79
N SER A 506 -29.89 2.99 2.76
CA SER A 506 -30.24 3.72 1.56
C SER A 506 -29.17 4.74 1.19
N GLN A 507 -28.39 4.46 0.14
CA GLN A 507 -27.46 5.46 -0.44
C GLN A 507 -28.25 6.54 -1.15
N PRO A 508 -27.87 7.81 -0.99
CA PRO A 508 -28.39 8.85 -1.89
C PRO A 508 -27.93 8.53 -3.32
N ARG A 509 -28.86 8.44 -4.26
CA ARG A 509 -28.51 8.28 -5.66
C ARG A 509 -27.85 9.55 -6.17
N THR A 510 -26.80 9.38 -6.94
CA THR A 510 -26.19 10.47 -7.69
C THR A 510 -26.73 10.47 -9.11
N LYS A 511 -26.83 11.64 -9.70
CA LYS A 511 -27.07 11.81 -11.15
C LYS A 511 -25.97 12.67 -11.74
N THR A 512 -25.59 12.35 -12.95
CA THR A 512 -24.67 13.15 -13.73
C THR A 512 -25.45 14.21 -14.48
N LEU A 513 -25.09 15.47 -14.30
CA LEU A 513 -25.65 16.59 -15.05
C LEU A 513 -25.11 16.60 -16.48
N THR A 514 -25.72 17.41 -17.34
CA THR A 514 -25.34 17.52 -18.75
C THR A 514 -23.93 18.06 -18.96
N ASP A 515 -23.35 18.71 -17.97
CA ASP A 515 -21.98 19.22 -17.93
C ASP A 515 -20.96 18.20 -17.35
N GLY A 516 -21.38 16.97 -17.04
CA GLY A 516 -20.54 15.94 -16.45
C GLY A 516 -20.47 15.98 -14.91
N THR A 517 -21.03 17.00 -14.27
CA THR A 517 -21.01 17.11 -12.79
C THR A 517 -21.88 16.03 -12.14
N VAL A 518 -21.33 15.29 -11.20
CA VAL A 518 -22.07 14.30 -10.40
C VAL A 518 -22.67 14.99 -9.17
N VAL A 519 -24.00 15.02 -9.07
CA VAL A 519 -24.71 15.61 -7.95
C VAL A 519 -25.66 14.62 -7.28
N LEU A 520 -25.97 14.85 -6.01
CA LEU A 520 -26.99 14.06 -5.31
C LEU A 520 -28.36 14.23 -5.99
N ASP A 521 -28.97 13.11 -6.39
CA ASP A 521 -30.33 13.12 -6.89
C ASP A 521 -31.35 13.17 -5.75
N LYS A 522 -31.70 14.37 -5.36
CA LYS A 522 -32.70 14.60 -4.31
C LYS A 522 -34.15 14.27 -4.73
N SER A 523 -34.38 13.97 -6.01
CA SER A 523 -35.71 13.65 -6.53
C SER A 523 -36.15 12.21 -6.30
N VAL A 524 -35.21 11.33 -5.95
CA VAL A 524 -35.47 9.91 -5.70
C VAL A 524 -35.27 9.63 -4.22
N ALA A 525 -36.32 9.23 -3.53
CA ALA A 525 -36.19 8.68 -2.17
C ALA A 525 -35.25 7.46 -2.26
N PRO A 526 -34.26 7.33 -1.37
CA PRO A 526 -33.39 6.16 -1.36
C PRO A 526 -34.26 4.91 -1.20
N PRO A 527 -33.99 3.80 -1.93
CA PRO A 527 -34.74 2.57 -1.75
C PRO A 527 -34.64 2.15 -0.27
N MET A 528 -35.74 1.78 0.33
CA MET A 528 -35.74 1.14 1.65
C MET A 528 -35.05 -0.19 1.49
N GLY A 529 -33.84 -0.28 2.04
CA GLY A 529 -33.02 -1.49 1.96
C GLY A 529 -33.62 -2.66 2.75
N VAL A 530 -33.12 -3.84 2.52
CA VAL A 530 -33.52 -5.04 3.28
C VAL A 530 -33.13 -4.84 4.75
N PHE A 531 -34.14 -4.96 5.63
CA PHE A 531 -33.91 -5.00 7.08
C PHE A 531 -34.82 -6.06 7.68
N ASP A 532 -34.33 -7.30 7.82
CA ASP A 532 -35.08 -8.44 8.32
C ASP A 532 -34.54 -8.92 9.66
N LEU A 533 -34.71 -8.11 10.70
CA LEU A 533 -34.33 -8.51 12.07
C LEU A 533 -35.05 -9.77 12.55
N PRO A 534 -36.36 -9.98 12.31
CA PRO A 534 -37.04 -11.20 12.77
C PRO A 534 -36.40 -12.49 12.21
N ALA A 535 -36.00 -12.51 10.92
CA ALA A 535 -35.34 -13.67 10.35
C ALA A 535 -33.95 -13.87 10.97
N ALA A 536 -33.20 -12.81 11.17
CA ALA A 536 -31.89 -12.86 11.78
C ALA A 536 -31.92 -13.36 13.24
N VAL A 537 -32.88 -12.88 14.04
CA VAL A 537 -33.09 -13.33 15.43
C VAL A 537 -33.51 -14.81 15.49
N ARG A 538 -34.41 -15.26 14.60
CA ARG A 538 -34.77 -16.68 14.54
C ARG A 538 -33.57 -17.56 14.19
N ALA A 539 -32.82 -17.18 13.15
CA ALA A 539 -31.62 -17.92 12.75
C ALA A 539 -30.58 -17.99 13.87
N ALA A 540 -30.34 -16.88 14.58
CA ALA A 540 -29.45 -16.86 15.74
C ALA A 540 -29.94 -17.77 16.87
N GLY A 541 -31.24 -17.69 17.25
CA GLY A 541 -31.83 -18.50 18.31
C GLY A 541 -31.76 -20.00 18.07
N GLU A 542 -31.90 -20.43 16.83
CA GLU A 542 -31.87 -21.82 16.40
C GLU A 542 -30.46 -22.40 16.19
N SER A 543 -29.43 -21.56 16.32
CA SER A 543 -28.04 -21.95 16.04
C SER A 543 -27.21 -22.15 17.35
N ASP A 544 -26.10 -22.87 17.22
CA ASP A 544 -25.15 -23.08 18.32
C ASP A 544 -24.13 -21.94 18.37
N LEU A 545 -23.83 -21.34 17.20
CA LEU A 545 -22.89 -20.26 17.02
C LEU A 545 -23.42 -19.28 15.96
N VAL A 546 -23.22 -17.99 16.21
CA VAL A 546 -23.49 -16.95 15.23
C VAL A 546 -22.17 -16.38 14.69
N ILE A 547 -22.02 -16.33 13.37
CA ILE A 547 -20.98 -15.60 12.69
C ILE A 547 -21.63 -14.39 12.05
N MET A 548 -21.17 -13.20 12.44
CA MET A 548 -21.66 -11.95 11.84
C MET A 548 -20.64 -11.38 10.86
N ALA A 549 -21.03 -11.27 9.61
CA ALA A 549 -20.22 -10.72 8.53
C ALA A 549 -20.59 -9.25 8.30
N LEU A 550 -19.80 -8.34 8.87
CA LEU A 550 -20.06 -6.91 8.93
C LEU A 550 -18.91 -6.10 8.34
N GLY A 551 -19.14 -4.81 8.02
CA GLY A 551 -18.05 -3.98 7.53
C GLY A 551 -18.46 -2.73 6.79
N GLU A 552 -17.57 -2.26 5.93
CA GLU A 552 -17.81 -1.13 5.02
C GLU A 552 -17.73 -1.57 3.54
N PRO A 553 -18.51 -0.97 2.63
CA PRO A 553 -18.51 -1.36 1.22
C PRO A 553 -17.18 -0.99 0.54
N TRP A 554 -16.85 -1.76 -0.51
CA TRP A 554 -15.66 -1.48 -1.32
C TRP A 554 -15.65 -0.06 -1.88
N SER A 555 -16.82 0.50 -2.21
CA SER A 555 -16.97 1.86 -2.75
C SER A 555 -16.71 2.98 -1.73
N TRP A 556 -16.54 2.62 -0.46
CA TRP A 556 -16.17 3.55 0.61
C TRP A 556 -14.70 3.38 1.04
N THR A 557 -13.92 2.63 0.24
CA THR A 557 -12.49 2.41 0.40
C THR A 557 -11.76 2.73 -0.90
N GLY A 558 -10.52 3.16 -0.84
CA GLY A 558 -9.74 3.60 -1.98
C GLY A 558 -9.88 5.10 -2.21
N GLU A 559 -9.64 5.51 -3.44
CA GLU A 559 -9.64 6.90 -3.87
C GLU A 559 -11.03 7.54 -3.75
N ASN A 560 -11.06 8.83 -3.39
CA ASN A 560 -12.27 9.62 -3.18
C ASN A 560 -13.26 9.00 -2.17
N ALA A 561 -12.74 8.22 -1.21
CA ALA A 561 -13.53 7.49 -0.22
C ALA A 561 -13.19 7.89 1.23
N SER A 562 -12.86 9.16 1.46
CA SER A 562 -12.60 9.70 2.79
C SER A 562 -13.87 9.71 3.66
N ARG A 563 -13.73 9.34 4.93
CA ARG A 563 -14.84 9.24 5.88
C ARG A 563 -14.60 10.08 7.11
N ALA A 564 -15.56 10.93 7.46
CA ALA A 564 -15.52 11.71 8.71
C ALA A 564 -15.71 10.81 9.95
N ARG A 565 -16.45 9.71 9.83
CA ARG A 565 -16.69 8.74 10.90
C ARG A 565 -16.40 7.33 10.37
N ILE A 566 -15.49 6.64 11.02
CA ILE A 566 -15.05 5.28 10.65
C ILE A 566 -15.78 4.21 11.46
N THR A 567 -17.12 4.22 11.40
CA THR A 567 -18.00 3.23 12.06
C THR A 567 -18.63 2.30 11.03
N LEU A 568 -19.39 1.29 11.46
CA LEU A 568 -20.21 0.48 10.55
C LEU A 568 -21.16 1.37 9.75
N THR A 569 -21.50 0.95 8.54
CA THR A 569 -22.41 1.63 7.63
C THR A 569 -23.85 1.14 7.82
N GLY A 570 -24.81 1.95 7.42
CA GLY A 570 -26.23 1.59 7.45
C GLY A 570 -26.73 1.21 8.84
N ARG A 571 -27.48 0.11 8.91
CA ARG A 571 -28.08 -0.41 10.17
C ARG A 571 -27.33 -1.61 10.74
N GLN A 572 -26.09 -1.85 10.34
CA GLN A 572 -25.31 -2.99 10.77
C GLN A 572 -25.03 -3.00 12.28
N GLN A 573 -24.86 -1.81 12.91
CA GLN A 573 -24.69 -1.71 14.36
C GLN A 573 -25.97 -2.15 15.11
N GLU A 574 -27.15 -1.76 14.63
CA GLU A 574 -28.44 -2.16 15.19
C GLU A 574 -28.66 -3.68 15.06
N LEU A 575 -28.33 -4.22 13.88
CA LEU A 575 -28.36 -5.67 13.65
C LEU A 575 -27.45 -6.40 14.65
N PHE A 576 -26.21 -5.94 14.80
CA PHE A 576 -25.27 -6.54 15.75
C PHE A 576 -25.79 -6.50 17.21
N ASP A 577 -26.25 -5.33 17.65
CA ASP A 577 -26.74 -5.17 19.04
C ASP A 577 -27.96 -6.07 19.33
N THR A 578 -28.85 -6.22 18.34
CA THR A 578 -30.01 -7.12 18.45
C THR A 578 -29.59 -8.59 18.50
N ILE A 579 -28.65 -9.03 17.67
CA ILE A 579 -28.17 -10.42 17.65
C ILE A 579 -27.36 -10.74 18.92
N ALA A 580 -26.53 -9.82 19.39
CA ALA A 580 -25.78 -9.99 20.63
C ALA A 580 -26.70 -10.19 21.85
N ALA A 581 -27.92 -9.60 21.83
CA ALA A 581 -28.93 -9.76 22.88
C ALA A 581 -29.65 -11.12 22.87
N VAL A 582 -29.53 -11.93 21.81
CA VAL A 582 -30.12 -13.28 21.72
C VAL A 582 -29.48 -14.27 22.72
N GLY A 583 -28.26 -13.96 23.20
CA GLY A 583 -27.58 -14.81 24.19
C GLY A 583 -26.90 -16.04 23.59
N LYS A 584 -26.42 -15.95 22.37
CA LYS A 584 -25.58 -16.95 21.70
C LYS A 584 -24.15 -16.43 21.56
N PRO A 585 -23.15 -17.31 21.47
CA PRO A 585 -21.77 -16.87 21.14
C PRO A 585 -21.74 -16.22 19.76
N VAL A 586 -21.14 -15.03 19.69
CA VAL A 586 -21.05 -14.24 18.46
C VAL A 586 -19.58 -14.08 18.06
N VAL A 587 -19.25 -14.50 16.83
CA VAL A 587 -17.98 -14.24 16.15
C VAL A 587 -18.24 -13.18 15.10
N VAL A 588 -17.51 -12.06 15.14
CA VAL A 588 -17.62 -11.01 14.13
C VAL A 588 -16.46 -11.10 13.17
N VAL A 589 -16.77 -11.17 11.89
CA VAL A 589 -15.81 -11.08 10.77
C VAL A 589 -15.99 -9.70 10.12
N LEU A 590 -14.98 -8.85 10.26
CA LEU A 590 -15.00 -7.47 9.77
C LEU A 590 -14.37 -7.39 8.38
N PHE A 591 -15.13 -6.92 7.40
CA PHE A 591 -14.69 -6.64 6.04
C PHE A 591 -14.55 -5.13 5.87
N SER A 592 -13.32 -4.63 5.72
CA SER A 592 -13.07 -3.19 5.60
C SER A 592 -11.72 -2.91 4.96
N GLY A 593 -11.55 -1.70 4.39
CA GLY A 593 -10.25 -1.24 3.90
C GLY A 593 -9.47 -0.42 4.92
N ARG A 594 -9.98 -0.30 6.15
CA ARG A 594 -9.38 0.48 7.24
C ARG A 594 -9.80 -0.05 8.61
N PRO A 595 -9.09 0.28 9.71
CA PRO A 595 -9.61 0.07 11.07
C PRO A 595 -10.91 0.83 11.28
N LEU A 596 -11.89 0.19 11.91
CA LEU A 596 -13.18 0.80 12.26
C LEU A 596 -13.30 0.99 13.77
N ALA A 597 -13.78 2.14 14.22
CA ALA A 597 -14.03 2.44 15.63
C ALA A 597 -15.35 1.78 16.08
N LEU A 598 -15.27 0.62 16.72
CA LEU A 598 -16.41 -0.27 17.01
C LEU A 598 -16.46 -0.72 18.48
N PRO A 599 -16.51 0.19 19.47
CA PRO A 599 -16.42 -0.16 20.89
C PRO A 599 -17.50 -1.15 21.34
N SER A 600 -18.74 -1.06 20.85
CA SER A 600 -19.81 -2.00 21.19
C SER A 600 -19.54 -3.42 20.73
N ILE A 601 -18.97 -3.59 19.52
CA ILE A 601 -18.61 -4.91 18.99
C ILE A 601 -17.51 -5.53 19.85
N PHE A 602 -16.45 -4.78 20.13
CA PHE A 602 -15.35 -5.30 20.95
C PHE A 602 -15.77 -5.60 22.40
N ALA A 603 -16.77 -4.90 22.92
CA ALA A 603 -17.33 -5.19 24.23
C ALA A 603 -18.16 -6.48 24.26
N LYS A 604 -19.01 -6.72 23.26
CA LYS A 604 -20.08 -7.74 23.32
C LYS A 604 -19.77 -9.02 22.54
N ALA A 605 -18.98 -8.96 21.45
CA ALA A 605 -18.64 -10.15 20.67
C ALA A 605 -17.70 -11.07 21.42
N SER A 606 -17.85 -12.40 21.28
CA SER A 606 -16.95 -13.40 21.85
C SER A 606 -15.61 -13.46 21.09
N ALA A 607 -15.64 -13.27 19.78
CA ALA A 607 -14.44 -13.15 18.97
C ALA A 607 -14.64 -12.11 17.86
N VAL A 608 -13.55 -11.45 17.46
CA VAL A 608 -13.53 -10.47 16.39
C VAL A 608 -12.31 -10.72 15.50
N ILE A 609 -12.54 -10.79 14.21
CA ILE A 609 -11.53 -11.02 13.18
C ILE A 609 -11.55 -9.83 12.22
N ALA A 610 -10.42 -9.20 11.98
CA ALA A 610 -10.23 -8.30 10.84
C ALA A 610 -9.87 -9.13 9.61
N ALA A 611 -10.78 -9.20 8.66
CA ALA A 611 -10.62 -9.95 7.41
C ALA A 611 -10.16 -9.05 6.26
N TRP A 612 -10.23 -7.73 6.44
CA TRP A 612 -9.96 -6.73 5.41
C TRP A 612 -10.90 -6.93 4.21
N GLN A 613 -10.42 -6.68 2.98
CA GLN A 613 -11.07 -7.13 1.75
C GLN A 613 -10.19 -8.21 1.15
N PRO A 614 -10.58 -9.49 1.31
CA PRO A 614 -9.63 -10.60 1.26
C PRO A 614 -9.38 -11.17 -0.14
N GLY A 615 -10.01 -10.63 -1.18
CA GLY A 615 -9.84 -11.10 -2.55
C GLY A 615 -10.68 -12.33 -2.91
N ILE A 616 -10.28 -13.03 -3.98
CA ILE A 616 -11.12 -14.10 -4.57
C ILE A 616 -11.25 -15.36 -3.70
N GLN A 617 -10.32 -15.59 -2.77
CA GLN A 617 -10.33 -16.76 -1.90
C GLN A 617 -10.79 -16.43 -0.46
N ALA A 618 -11.68 -15.43 -0.33
CA ALA A 618 -12.22 -14.95 0.94
C ALA A 618 -12.74 -16.08 1.84
N GLY A 619 -13.69 -16.86 1.34
CA GLY A 619 -14.34 -17.93 2.11
C GLY A 619 -13.37 -19.03 2.55
N PRO A 620 -12.63 -19.67 1.64
CA PRO A 620 -11.70 -20.74 1.99
C PRO A 620 -10.65 -20.32 3.02
N GLY A 621 -10.00 -19.15 2.83
CA GLY A 621 -8.99 -18.69 3.78
C GLY A 621 -9.56 -18.33 5.15
N LEU A 622 -10.76 -17.72 5.21
CA LEU A 622 -11.45 -17.46 6.49
C LEU A 622 -11.90 -18.74 7.20
N VAL A 623 -12.39 -19.73 6.47
CA VAL A 623 -12.78 -21.03 7.04
C VAL A 623 -11.59 -21.76 7.62
N ASP A 624 -10.41 -21.71 6.98
CA ASP A 624 -9.17 -22.27 7.53
C ASP A 624 -8.84 -21.68 8.92
N ILE A 625 -9.06 -20.39 9.10
CA ILE A 625 -8.88 -19.72 10.39
C ILE A 625 -10.00 -20.09 11.36
N LEU A 626 -11.28 -19.95 10.97
CA LEU A 626 -12.42 -20.18 11.85
C LEU A 626 -12.42 -21.59 12.45
N PHE A 627 -12.01 -22.59 11.71
CA PHE A 627 -11.97 -23.99 12.17
C PHE A 627 -10.60 -24.42 12.67
N GLY A 628 -9.58 -23.57 12.60
CA GLY A 628 -8.25 -23.83 13.14
C GLY A 628 -7.38 -24.76 12.32
N ASP A 629 -7.69 -24.93 11.02
CA ASP A 629 -6.81 -25.61 10.06
C ASP A 629 -5.52 -24.79 9.88
N VAL A 630 -5.63 -23.47 9.99
CA VAL A 630 -4.50 -22.52 10.07
C VAL A 630 -4.60 -21.75 11.40
N ASN A 631 -3.49 -21.67 12.14
CA ASN A 631 -3.40 -20.82 13.31
C ASN A 631 -3.19 -19.36 12.88
N PRO A 632 -4.03 -18.39 13.32
CA PRO A 632 -3.87 -17.00 13.00
C PRO A 632 -2.45 -16.49 13.31
N SER A 633 -1.83 -15.83 12.37
CA SER A 633 -0.48 -15.25 12.54
C SER A 633 -0.40 -13.79 12.07
N GLY A 634 -1.49 -13.24 11.55
CA GLY A 634 -1.57 -11.86 11.13
C GLY A 634 -1.37 -10.90 12.30
N ARG A 635 -0.67 -9.79 12.05
CA ARG A 635 -0.44 -8.70 12.99
C ARG A 635 -0.80 -7.38 12.34
N LEU A 636 -1.44 -6.48 13.11
CA LEU A 636 -1.79 -5.15 12.62
C LEU A 636 -0.54 -4.38 12.15
N THR A 637 -0.65 -3.77 10.98
CA THR A 637 0.35 -2.83 10.45
C THR A 637 -0.12 -1.38 10.53
N ILE A 638 -1.24 -1.18 11.22
CA ILE A 638 -1.84 0.12 11.50
C ILE A 638 -2.43 0.09 12.91
N THR A 639 -2.27 1.17 13.65
CA THR A 639 -2.88 1.36 14.96
C THR A 639 -4.40 1.41 14.82
N TRP A 640 -5.12 0.64 15.65
CA TRP A 640 -6.58 0.56 15.63
C TRP A 640 -7.18 1.55 16.61
N PRO A 641 -7.88 2.61 16.19
CA PRO A 641 -8.45 3.61 17.09
C PRO A 641 -9.63 3.05 17.89
N ALA A 642 -9.80 3.55 19.12
CA ALA A 642 -10.99 3.29 19.92
C ALA A 642 -12.17 4.17 19.49
N ASP A 643 -11.89 5.38 19.04
CA ASP A 643 -12.85 6.35 18.53
C ASP A 643 -12.26 7.15 17.36
N THR A 644 -13.13 7.63 16.47
CA THR A 644 -12.73 8.50 15.34
C THR A 644 -12.05 9.79 15.81
N GLY A 645 -12.41 10.29 16.98
CA GLY A 645 -11.83 11.52 17.55
C GLY A 645 -10.35 11.42 17.91
N GLN A 646 -9.79 10.19 17.97
CA GLN A 646 -8.35 10.00 18.20
C GLN A 646 -7.48 10.22 16.94
N LEU A 647 -8.09 10.29 15.76
CA LEU A 647 -7.36 10.37 14.49
C LEU A 647 -6.79 11.78 14.22
N PRO A 648 -5.55 11.88 13.74
CA PRO A 648 -4.64 10.78 13.37
C PRO A 648 -3.99 10.11 14.59
N ILE A 649 -3.92 8.77 14.59
CA ILE A 649 -3.24 7.99 15.63
C ILE A 649 -2.32 6.96 15.01
N TYR A 650 -1.08 6.86 15.53
CA TYR A 650 -0.06 5.90 15.10
C TYR A 650 0.93 5.60 16.24
N TYR A 651 1.57 4.44 16.21
CA TYR A 651 2.40 3.95 17.32
C TYR A 651 3.70 4.74 17.50
N ASN A 652 4.33 5.17 16.39
CA ASN A 652 5.62 5.86 16.39
C ASN A 652 5.46 7.38 16.58
N ARG A 653 4.61 7.73 17.54
CA ARG A 653 4.38 9.12 17.95
C ARG A 653 5.57 9.69 18.71
N TYR A 654 5.70 10.99 18.71
CA TYR A 654 6.65 11.67 19.56
C TYR A 654 6.25 11.61 21.05
N ASN A 655 7.24 11.66 21.92
CA ASN A 655 6.98 11.81 23.35
C ASN A 655 6.48 13.22 23.63
N THR A 656 5.67 13.38 24.68
CA THR A 656 5.25 14.69 25.13
C THR A 656 6.29 15.28 26.11
N GLY A 657 6.29 16.61 26.30
CA GLY A 657 7.10 17.27 27.32
C GLY A 657 6.65 16.96 28.77
N ARG A 658 5.52 16.24 28.96
CA ARG A 658 4.95 15.93 30.29
C ARG A 658 4.46 14.46 30.36
N PRO A 659 5.31 13.47 30.07
CA PRO A 659 4.86 12.08 29.88
C PRO A 659 4.23 11.46 31.15
N ASP A 660 4.64 11.91 32.34
CA ASP A 660 4.28 11.27 33.61
C ASP A 660 3.33 12.13 34.48
N LYS A 661 2.74 13.19 33.92
CA LYS A 661 1.96 14.17 34.70
C LYS A 661 0.45 14.05 34.57
N GLY A 662 -0.08 13.00 33.94
CA GLY A 662 -1.52 12.69 33.86
C GLY A 662 -2.39 13.70 33.10
N PHE A 663 -1.79 14.61 32.31
CA PHE A 663 -2.52 15.64 31.54
C PHE A 663 -2.50 15.43 30.02
N ILE A 664 -2.36 14.19 29.60
CA ILE A 664 -2.13 13.84 28.20
C ILE A 664 -3.27 13.05 27.55
N ASP A 665 -4.28 12.66 28.35
CA ASP A 665 -5.51 12.06 27.86
C ASP A 665 -6.51 13.11 27.40
N TYR A 666 -7.48 12.70 26.59
CA TYR A 666 -8.68 13.47 26.32
C TYR A 666 -9.50 13.61 27.62
N ARG A 667 -10.41 14.58 27.70
CA ARG A 667 -11.26 14.77 28.88
C ARG A 667 -12.31 13.67 29.05
N ASP A 668 -12.69 13.05 27.94
CA ASP A 668 -13.80 12.10 27.83
C ASP A 668 -13.36 10.68 27.49
N MET A 669 -12.10 10.49 27.14
CA MET A 669 -11.57 9.16 26.83
C MET A 669 -10.05 9.07 27.00
N SER A 670 -9.54 7.83 27.07
CA SER A 670 -8.09 7.56 27.03
C SER A 670 -7.51 7.88 25.64
N ARG A 671 -6.26 8.32 25.63
CA ARG A 671 -5.46 8.47 24.40
C ARG A 671 -5.03 7.13 23.78
N GLU A 672 -5.10 6.02 24.55
CA GLU A 672 -4.63 4.73 24.10
C GLU A 672 -5.55 4.16 23.02
N PRO A 673 -4.97 3.53 21.97
CA PRO A 673 -5.75 2.91 20.92
C PRO A 673 -6.52 1.69 21.42
N MET A 674 -7.49 1.21 20.66
CA MET A 674 -8.14 -0.07 20.91
C MET A 674 -7.14 -1.23 20.79
N PHE A 675 -6.32 -1.23 19.74
CA PHE A 675 -5.21 -2.17 19.55
C PHE A 675 -4.00 -1.43 18.98
N PRO A 676 -2.80 -1.69 19.53
CA PRO A 676 -1.57 -1.08 19.05
C PRO A 676 -1.11 -1.71 17.72
N PHE A 677 -0.18 -1.03 17.06
CA PHE A 677 0.58 -1.58 15.95
C PHE A 677 1.29 -2.89 16.34
N GLY A 678 1.31 -3.86 15.44
CA GLY A 678 1.89 -5.19 15.69
C GLY A 678 0.98 -6.16 16.44
N TYR A 679 -0.18 -5.72 16.93
CA TYR A 679 -1.12 -6.56 17.67
C TYR A 679 -1.77 -7.63 16.80
N GLY A 680 -2.00 -8.80 17.39
CA GLY A 680 -2.78 -9.90 16.85
C GLY A 680 -2.69 -11.13 17.74
N LEU A 681 -3.83 -11.82 17.94
CA LEU A 681 -3.91 -13.03 18.74
C LEU A 681 -3.64 -14.26 17.87
N THR A 682 -3.31 -15.36 18.54
CA THR A 682 -3.17 -16.69 17.95
C THR A 682 -3.94 -17.71 18.77
N TYR A 683 -4.10 -18.93 18.27
CA TYR A 683 -4.69 -20.05 19.03
C TYR A 683 -3.70 -20.75 19.96
N THR A 684 -2.50 -20.22 20.06
CA THR A 684 -1.49 -20.65 21.04
C THR A 684 -1.03 -19.46 21.86
N SER A 685 -0.01 -19.61 22.67
CA SER A 685 0.58 -18.51 23.44
C SER A 685 2.10 -18.56 23.35
N PHE A 686 2.72 -17.40 23.39
CA PHE A 686 4.17 -17.25 23.39
C PHE A 686 4.62 -16.47 24.61
N SER A 687 5.76 -16.88 25.18
CA SER A 687 6.44 -16.12 26.21
C SER A 687 7.80 -15.66 25.71
N TYR A 688 8.13 -14.42 26.07
CA TYR A 688 9.42 -13.81 25.79
C TYR A 688 10.30 -13.88 27.05
N GLY A 689 11.51 -14.38 26.87
CA GLY A 689 12.53 -14.32 27.90
C GLY A 689 13.03 -12.88 28.08
N LYS A 690 13.85 -12.67 29.11
CA LYS A 690 14.50 -11.37 29.29
C LYS A 690 15.42 -11.08 28.09
N ALA A 691 15.22 -9.93 27.45
CA ALA A 691 16.12 -9.50 26.40
C ALA A 691 17.46 -9.04 26.99
N GLU A 692 18.54 -9.25 26.26
CA GLU A 692 19.89 -8.82 26.63
C GLU A 692 20.66 -8.26 25.43
N VAL A 693 21.53 -7.29 25.68
CA VAL A 693 22.44 -6.75 24.67
C VAL A 693 23.78 -7.47 24.77
N ILE A 694 24.27 -7.97 23.65
CA ILE A 694 25.61 -8.52 23.47
C ILE A 694 26.45 -7.39 22.87
N PRO A 695 27.54 -6.97 23.53
CA PRO A 695 28.42 -5.92 23.03
C PRO A 695 29.08 -6.31 21.70
N ALA A 696 29.43 -5.31 20.91
CA ALA A 696 30.22 -5.49 19.69
C ALA A 696 31.56 -6.14 20.03
N ALA A 697 31.92 -7.15 19.27
CA ALA A 697 33.20 -7.87 19.45
C ALA A 697 33.65 -8.52 18.13
N ASN A 698 34.95 -8.63 17.94
CA ASN A 698 35.55 -9.37 16.82
C ASN A 698 35.04 -8.89 15.44
N GLY A 699 34.85 -7.57 15.27
CA GLY A 699 34.33 -6.99 14.03
C GLY A 699 32.84 -7.19 13.75
N LYS A 700 32.09 -7.81 14.69
CA LYS A 700 30.64 -7.93 14.61
C LYS A 700 29.97 -6.77 15.35
N PRO A 701 28.79 -6.27 14.88
CA PRO A 701 28.02 -5.25 15.57
C PRO A 701 27.52 -5.77 16.92
N ALA A 702 27.08 -4.86 17.79
CA ALA A 702 26.31 -5.25 18.98
C ALA A 702 25.02 -5.93 18.53
N GLN A 703 24.49 -6.83 19.40
CA GLN A 703 23.27 -7.57 19.13
C GLN A 703 22.31 -7.41 20.30
N ILE A 704 21.01 -7.49 20.04
CA ILE A 704 20.00 -7.72 21.04
C ILE A 704 19.37 -9.08 20.79
N ARG A 705 19.21 -9.90 21.85
CA ARG A 705 18.60 -11.22 21.76
C ARG A 705 17.63 -11.51 22.88
N THR A 706 16.69 -12.42 22.62
CA THR A 706 15.81 -13.03 23.60
C THR A 706 15.45 -14.45 23.19
N THR A 707 14.92 -15.24 24.11
CA THR A 707 14.36 -16.58 23.82
C THR A 707 12.84 -16.46 23.77
N ILE A 708 12.21 -16.94 22.69
CA ILE A 708 10.76 -17.05 22.58
C ILE A 708 10.35 -18.52 22.70
N THR A 709 9.36 -18.78 23.52
CA THR A 709 8.83 -20.13 23.79
C THR A 709 7.35 -20.19 23.43
N ASN A 710 6.95 -21.20 22.67
CA ASN A 710 5.54 -21.51 22.51
C ASN A 710 5.06 -22.23 23.81
N THR A 711 4.23 -21.54 24.59
CA THR A 711 3.72 -22.02 25.89
C THR A 711 2.33 -22.64 25.77
N GLY A 712 1.73 -22.64 24.60
CA GLY A 712 0.42 -23.27 24.35
C GLY A 712 0.53 -24.71 23.85
N ASP A 713 -0.59 -25.22 23.36
CA ASP A 713 -0.78 -26.62 22.96
C ASP A 713 -0.82 -26.84 21.44
N ARG A 714 -0.62 -25.78 20.65
CA ARG A 714 -0.66 -25.79 19.16
C ARG A 714 0.61 -25.19 18.58
N GLU A 715 1.00 -25.69 17.41
CA GLU A 715 2.01 -25.03 16.60
C GLU A 715 1.51 -23.64 16.18
N GLY A 716 2.35 -22.63 16.24
CA GLY A 716 2.02 -21.28 15.84
C GLY A 716 3.21 -20.49 15.33
N THR A 717 2.91 -19.41 14.64
CA THR A 717 3.90 -18.44 14.16
C THR A 717 3.82 -17.17 14.98
N GLU A 718 4.94 -16.77 15.58
CA GLU A 718 5.11 -15.49 16.25
C GLU A 718 5.87 -14.52 15.34
N VAL A 719 5.58 -13.20 15.50
CA VAL A 719 6.31 -12.12 14.86
C VAL A 719 7.05 -11.33 15.93
N ALA A 720 8.32 -11.65 16.11
CA ALA A 720 9.19 -10.92 17.03
C ALA A 720 9.62 -9.60 16.40
N GLN A 721 9.32 -8.47 17.05
CA GLN A 721 9.49 -7.12 16.52
C GLN A 721 10.59 -6.40 17.31
N LEU A 722 11.58 -5.85 16.60
CA LEU A 722 12.63 -5.00 17.17
C LEU A 722 12.21 -3.54 17.12
N TYR A 723 12.12 -2.93 18.30
CA TYR A 723 11.86 -1.50 18.43
C TYR A 723 13.05 -0.77 19.01
N VAL A 724 13.25 0.47 18.58
CA VAL A 724 14.34 1.35 18.99
C VAL A 724 13.81 2.70 19.44
N ARG A 725 14.42 3.25 20.49
CA ARG A 725 14.24 4.63 20.94
C ARG A 725 15.59 5.28 21.14
N GLN A 726 15.81 6.44 20.56
CA GLN A 726 16.92 7.31 20.87
C GLN A 726 16.48 8.39 21.87
N PHE A 727 17.22 8.58 22.96
CA PHE A 727 16.84 9.55 24.02
C PHE A 727 17.20 10.98 23.70
N PHE A 728 18.25 11.19 22.93
CA PHE A 728 18.70 12.50 22.53
C PHE A 728 19.11 12.50 21.06
N CYS A 729 18.55 13.41 20.29
CA CYS A 729 18.87 13.64 18.91
C CYS A 729 18.99 15.16 18.68
N PRO A 730 20.16 15.66 18.26
CA PRO A 730 20.39 17.11 18.12
C PRO A 730 19.60 17.74 16.96
N GLU A 731 19.24 16.95 15.95
CA GLU A 731 18.50 17.41 14.77
C GLU A 731 16.99 17.58 15.03
N GLY A 732 16.46 16.90 16.05
CA GLY A 732 15.05 16.94 16.40
C GLY A 732 14.65 15.74 17.28
N ALA A 733 13.56 15.84 18.01
CA ALA A 733 13.06 14.70 18.79
C ALA A 733 12.78 13.52 17.86
N ARG A 734 13.08 12.31 18.37
CA ARG A 734 12.71 11.05 17.67
C ARG A 734 11.48 10.43 18.33
N PRO A 735 10.77 9.56 17.62
CA PRO A 735 9.61 8.85 18.17
C PRO A 735 9.92 8.07 19.45
N TYR A 736 8.86 7.81 20.22
CA TYR A 736 8.96 7.00 21.43
C TYR A 736 9.41 5.57 21.13
N GLN A 737 8.95 5.01 20.01
CA GLN A 737 9.39 3.72 19.47
C GLN A 737 9.37 3.76 17.96
N GLU A 738 10.34 3.10 17.33
CA GLU A 738 10.44 2.92 15.88
C GLU A 738 10.75 1.45 15.61
N LEU A 739 9.96 0.80 14.76
CA LEU A 739 10.25 -0.55 14.26
C LEU A 739 11.52 -0.51 13.40
N ARG A 740 12.47 -1.39 13.69
CA ARG A 740 13.76 -1.47 13.00
C ARG A 740 14.16 -2.89 12.60
N GLY A 741 13.29 -3.86 12.87
CA GLY A 741 13.47 -5.24 12.47
C GLY A 741 12.30 -6.11 12.89
N PHE A 742 12.15 -7.25 12.26
CA PHE A 742 11.25 -8.30 12.73
C PHE A 742 11.71 -9.67 12.24
N GLN A 743 11.26 -10.71 12.91
CA GLN A 743 11.45 -12.11 12.49
C GLN A 743 10.16 -12.89 12.69
N ARG A 744 9.73 -13.60 11.65
CA ARG A 744 8.65 -14.59 11.76
C ARG A 744 9.24 -15.91 12.20
N ILE A 745 8.74 -16.45 13.29
CA ILE A 745 9.23 -17.71 13.85
C ILE A 745 8.07 -18.69 14.05
N LYS A 746 8.21 -19.87 13.52
CA LYS A 746 7.25 -20.97 13.67
C LYS A 746 7.76 -21.91 14.75
N LEU A 747 6.92 -22.18 15.79
CA LEU A 747 7.28 -23.00 16.94
C LEU A 747 6.19 -24.03 17.25
N ARG A 748 6.62 -25.26 17.53
CA ARG A 748 5.77 -26.31 18.06
C ARG A 748 5.48 -26.09 19.56
N PRO A 749 4.45 -26.72 20.14
CA PRO A 749 4.22 -26.69 21.57
C PRO A 749 5.49 -26.99 22.38
N GLY A 750 5.83 -26.14 23.34
CA GLY A 750 7.02 -26.24 24.18
C GLY A 750 8.35 -25.90 23.50
N GLU A 751 8.37 -25.67 22.19
CA GLU A 751 9.60 -25.33 21.47
C GLU A 751 10.07 -23.91 21.83
N LYS A 752 11.40 -23.76 21.88
CA LYS A 752 12.10 -22.51 22.17
C LYS A 752 13.01 -22.15 21.02
N LYS A 753 13.08 -20.86 20.72
CA LYS A 753 14.02 -20.33 19.74
C LYS A 753 14.64 -19.03 20.24
N GLU A 754 15.93 -18.91 20.10
CA GLU A 754 16.62 -17.64 20.29
C GLU A 754 16.40 -16.75 19.05
N VAL A 755 15.99 -15.51 19.30
CA VAL A 755 15.82 -14.46 18.30
C VAL A 755 16.87 -13.41 18.58
N THR A 756 17.63 -13.06 17.54
CA THR A 756 18.74 -12.11 17.62
C THR A 756 18.61 -11.08 16.51
N PHE A 757 18.84 -9.81 16.82
CA PHE A 757 18.94 -8.72 15.85
C PHE A 757 20.28 -8.00 16.00
N ASP A 758 20.93 -7.70 14.90
CA ASP A 758 22.11 -6.85 14.87
C ASP A 758 21.71 -5.39 15.12
N VAL A 759 22.47 -4.71 15.97
CA VAL A 759 22.29 -3.28 16.27
C VAL A 759 23.29 -2.50 15.42
N THR A 760 22.96 -2.34 14.16
CA THR A 760 23.80 -1.65 13.17
C THR A 760 23.48 -0.16 13.10
N ASP A 761 24.26 0.57 12.31
CA ASP A 761 24.01 1.98 12.04
C ASP A 761 22.67 2.20 11.28
N GLU A 762 22.24 1.25 10.45
CA GLU A 762 20.92 1.31 9.80
C GLU A 762 19.78 1.16 10.80
N VAL A 763 19.97 0.38 11.85
CA VAL A 763 18.98 0.19 12.92
C VAL A 763 18.85 1.45 13.79
N LEU A 764 19.96 2.13 14.07
CA LEU A 764 19.99 3.27 14.98
C LEU A 764 19.78 4.63 14.30
N GLY A 765 20.07 4.72 13.01
CA GLY A 765 20.21 5.95 12.29
C GLY A 765 18.90 6.62 11.86
N TYR A 766 19.07 7.82 11.31
CA TYR A 766 18.01 8.67 10.77
C TYR A 766 18.58 9.63 9.71
N VAL A 767 17.71 10.27 8.95
CA VAL A 767 18.10 11.32 8.01
C VAL A 767 18.06 12.68 8.71
N GLY A 768 19.18 13.39 8.73
CA GLY A 768 19.27 14.75 9.26
C GLY A 768 18.51 15.78 8.42
N ARG A 769 18.41 17.01 8.94
CA ARG A 769 17.76 18.13 8.22
C ARG A 769 18.46 18.50 6.91
N ASP A 770 19.74 18.20 6.79
CA ASP A 770 20.56 18.40 5.59
C ASP A 770 20.46 17.24 4.57
N GLY A 771 19.57 16.28 4.79
CA GLY A 771 19.40 15.11 3.92
C GLY A 771 20.42 13.98 4.14
N LYS A 772 21.38 14.13 5.05
CA LYS A 772 22.41 13.12 5.26
C LYS A 772 22.02 12.11 6.32
N TRP A 773 22.39 10.86 6.09
CA TRP A 773 22.26 9.80 7.08
C TRP A 773 23.16 10.07 8.29
N ARG A 774 22.61 9.91 9.49
CA ARG A 774 23.29 10.17 10.75
C ARG A 774 23.04 9.07 11.77
N VAL A 775 24.02 8.83 12.60
CA VAL A 775 23.91 7.96 13.77
C VAL A 775 24.65 8.65 14.93
N ASP A 776 23.91 9.12 15.91
CA ASP A 776 24.51 9.84 17.04
C ASP A 776 25.04 8.86 18.10
N ALA A 777 26.05 9.30 18.84
CA ALA A 777 26.45 8.69 20.10
C ALA A 777 25.37 8.94 21.18
N GLY A 778 25.27 8.07 22.16
CA GLY A 778 24.37 8.30 23.28
C GLY A 778 23.54 7.08 23.68
N LYS A 779 22.49 7.34 24.47
CA LYS A 779 21.63 6.30 25.05
C LYS A 779 20.46 5.94 24.15
N PHE A 780 20.22 4.65 24.04
CA PHE A 780 19.09 4.06 23.35
C PHE A 780 18.36 3.09 24.28
N SER A 781 17.08 2.87 24.02
CA SER A 781 16.34 1.70 24.49
C SER A 781 16.03 0.81 23.30
N LEU A 782 16.17 -0.49 23.50
CA LEU A 782 15.88 -1.54 22.52
C LEU A 782 14.85 -2.50 23.11
N TRP A 783 13.88 -2.94 22.29
CA TRP A 783 12.89 -3.96 22.67
C TRP A 783 12.86 -5.09 21.65
N ILE A 784 12.69 -6.32 22.10
CA ILE A 784 12.15 -7.40 21.29
C ILE A 784 10.77 -7.73 21.87
N ALA A 785 9.71 -7.43 21.13
CA ALA A 785 8.35 -7.48 21.63
C ALA A 785 7.35 -8.03 20.59
N PRO A 786 6.17 -8.53 21.01
CA PRO A 786 5.15 -8.99 20.08
C PRO A 786 4.39 -7.84 19.37
N GLN A 787 4.47 -6.64 19.92
CA GLN A 787 3.75 -5.45 19.43
C GLN A 787 4.36 -4.17 20.00
N ALA A 788 3.99 -3.02 19.42
CA ALA A 788 4.36 -1.72 19.99
C ALA A 788 3.79 -1.52 21.40
N ASN A 789 4.46 -0.68 22.17
CA ASN A 789 4.12 -0.36 23.57
C ASN A 789 4.06 -1.58 24.52
N SER A 790 4.79 -2.65 24.22
CA SER A 790 4.87 -3.84 25.06
C SER A 790 6.30 -4.29 25.32
N GLY A 791 6.49 -5.13 26.35
CA GLY A 791 7.80 -5.62 26.75
C GLY A 791 8.66 -4.60 27.50
N ASP A 792 9.75 -5.10 28.10
CA ASP A 792 10.69 -4.27 28.85
C ASP A 792 11.87 -3.84 27.96
N PRO A 793 12.24 -2.55 27.97
CA PRO A 793 13.39 -2.07 27.23
C PRO A 793 14.72 -2.53 27.83
N VAL A 794 15.69 -2.77 26.98
CA VAL A 794 17.09 -2.94 27.35
C VAL A 794 17.87 -1.68 26.98
N SER A 795 18.65 -1.16 27.94
CA SER A 795 19.48 0.00 27.67
C SER A 795 20.69 -0.36 26.81
N PHE A 796 20.93 0.45 25.79
CA PHE A 796 22.10 0.37 24.94
C PHE A 796 22.76 1.75 24.87
N THR A 797 24.08 1.79 24.92
CA THR A 797 24.85 3.03 24.72
C THR A 797 25.77 2.87 23.53
N ARG A 798 25.58 3.73 22.53
CA ARG A 798 26.52 3.87 21.42
C ARG A 798 27.61 4.85 21.84
N PRO A 799 28.89 4.45 21.72
CA PRO A 799 30.02 5.32 22.08
C PRO A 799 30.07 6.58 21.23
#